data_23ef4fc90f6182dd5665edbd04415e6d
#
_entry.id   23ef4fc90f6182dd5665edbd04415e6d
#
_cell.length_a   1.000
_cell.length_b   1.000
_cell.length_c   1.000
_cell.angle_alpha   90.00
_cell.angle_beta   90.00
_cell.angle_gamma   90.00
#
_symmetry.space_group_name_H-M   'P 1'
#
loop_
_entity.id
_entity.type
_entity.pdbx_description
1 polymer ?
#
loop_
_entity_poly.entity_id
_entity_poly.type
_entity_poly.pdbx_seq_one_letter_code
_entity_poly.pdbx_strand_id
1 'polypeptide(L)'
;MYERFTDRARKVMQLANQEAQRFNHEYIGTEHVLLGLIKEGSGVAANVLKNLDIDLRKIRMEVEKLVQSGPDMVTMGKLPQTPRAKKVIEYSMEEARNLNHNYVGTEHILLGLLREQEGVAAQVLMNLGLKLEDVREEVLNLLGHGMENEGGERAGMGGRQPAGAGGSSGEGSPKGGKSKTPALDSFGRDLTELARQGKLDPVIGREKEIERAIQILCRRTKNNPVLLGEAGVGKTAIVEGFAQRVVDGNVPELLADRRIVVLDLAMMVAGTKYRGQFEERIKAVMNEVRRAKNTILFIDELHTLVGAGGAEGAIDASNVLKPALARGEIQCIGATTLDEYRKYIEKDSALDRRFQIIMIEPATKDEAVEILKGLRDRYESHHRVSISDAALEAAVDLSSRYITGRCLPDKAIDVIDEAGARVRLKAMTKPPDLKEIDEEVERLNKEKEEAVANQDFEKAAALRDQADKLKKKKQSMTRDWRDKSREADGVVDEEVVAEVVSKMTGIPLTRMSTEDQARLMGMENELHKKVIGQEAAIKSVSKAVRRSRSGLKDPKRPIGSFVFAGPTGVGKTLLAKALAQFMFGDADALIQIDMSEYMEKHNVSRLIGAPPGYVGFEEGGQLTEKIRRRPYAVVLLDEIEKAHPDVFNMLLQVMEEGRLTDSFGRNVDFRNTIIIMTTNAGAEAIKNEAAFGFQKPDDDASYEGMKGRVNERIEKVFRPEFLNRLDDVIVFHHLTVEDLKQVIDIELAKVRERLFERGLKLELTDEAKKFLIKKGSDTDFGARPLRRALENFIEDPVSEELLKGEFEGKDTIQVDCIEVAGKKQLSFKGIATAEPVAVAPTDGGTG
;
A
#
# COMPACT_ATOMS: atom_id res chain seq x y z
N MET A 1 -10.41 31.96 -14.53
CA MET A 1 -9.38 32.89 -13.99
C MET A 1 -8.30 32.17 -13.19
N TYR A 2 -8.62 31.10 -12.47
CA TYR A 2 -7.67 30.35 -11.62
C TYR A 2 -7.13 29.04 -12.21
N GLU A 3 -7.32 28.79 -13.49
CA GLU A 3 -6.92 27.53 -14.15
C GLU A 3 -5.39 27.30 -14.16
N ARG A 4 -4.63 28.37 -14.17
CA ARG A 4 -3.15 28.32 -14.15
C ARG A 4 -2.54 28.42 -12.76
N PHE A 5 -3.36 28.53 -11.71
CA PHE A 5 -2.91 28.64 -10.33
C PHE A 5 -2.51 27.27 -9.79
N THR A 6 -1.37 27.19 -9.13
CA THR A 6 -0.97 26.00 -8.36
C THR A 6 -1.95 25.77 -7.21
N ASP A 7 -1.97 24.56 -6.66
CA ASP A 7 -2.85 24.23 -5.53
C ASP A 7 -2.56 25.12 -4.32
N ARG A 8 -1.30 25.47 -4.08
CA ARG A 8 -0.90 26.42 -3.03
C ARG A 8 -1.39 27.84 -3.30
N ALA A 9 -1.26 28.32 -4.53
CA ALA A 9 -1.78 29.64 -4.91
C ALA A 9 -3.32 29.70 -4.80
N ARG A 10 -4.03 28.62 -5.13
CA ARG A 10 -5.47 28.51 -4.90
C ARG A 10 -5.81 28.54 -3.41
N LYS A 11 -5.02 27.85 -2.60
CA LYS A 11 -5.16 27.85 -1.14
C LYS A 11 -4.94 29.24 -0.55
N VAL A 12 -3.96 30.02 -1.04
CA VAL A 12 -3.78 31.44 -0.64
C VAL A 12 -5.05 32.24 -0.86
N MET A 13 -5.72 32.10 -2.01
CA MET A 13 -6.96 32.83 -2.29
C MET A 13 -8.14 32.39 -1.41
N GLN A 14 -8.18 31.08 -1.04
CA GLN A 14 -9.17 30.60 -0.05
C GLN A 14 -8.92 31.18 1.34
N LEU A 15 -7.65 31.19 1.77
CA LEU A 15 -7.25 31.79 3.04
C LEU A 15 -7.49 33.29 3.07
N ALA A 16 -7.28 33.99 1.95
CA ALA A 16 -7.61 35.41 1.81
C ALA A 16 -9.11 35.69 2.02
N ASN A 17 -9.98 34.83 1.52
CA ASN A 17 -11.42 34.91 1.76
C ASN A 17 -11.75 34.71 3.26
N GLN A 18 -11.09 33.74 3.92
CA GLN A 18 -11.28 33.52 5.36
C GLN A 18 -10.77 34.69 6.21
N GLU A 19 -9.64 35.30 5.85
CA GLU A 19 -9.14 36.47 6.59
C GLU A 19 -10.04 37.69 6.35
N ALA A 20 -10.60 37.91 5.16
CA ALA A 20 -11.60 38.96 4.90
C ALA A 20 -12.87 38.78 5.75
N GLN A 21 -13.35 37.56 5.88
CA GLN A 21 -14.48 37.22 6.75
C GLN A 21 -14.13 37.45 8.23
N ARG A 22 -12.89 37.12 8.64
CA ARG A 22 -12.42 37.35 10.04
C ARG A 22 -12.41 38.83 10.42
N PHE A 23 -12.10 39.71 9.46
CA PHE A 23 -12.14 41.16 9.64
C PHE A 23 -13.52 41.78 9.39
N ASN A 24 -14.55 40.98 9.15
CA ASN A 24 -15.90 41.40 8.80
C ASN A 24 -15.98 42.35 7.59
N HIS A 25 -15.15 42.07 6.56
CA HIS A 25 -15.13 42.83 5.34
C HIS A 25 -16.02 42.18 4.27
N GLU A 26 -16.70 43.01 3.47
CA GLU A 26 -17.58 42.54 2.40
C GLU A 26 -16.84 42.18 1.09
N TYR A 27 -15.52 42.39 1.04
CA TYR A 27 -14.68 42.16 -0.15
C TYR A 27 -13.25 41.73 0.21
N ILE A 28 -12.58 41.05 -0.74
CA ILE A 28 -11.20 40.63 -0.62
C ILE A 28 -10.31 41.75 -1.17
N GLY A 29 -9.55 42.43 -0.29
CA GLY A 29 -8.55 43.44 -0.66
C GLY A 29 -7.15 42.81 -0.77
N THR A 30 -6.16 43.62 -1.13
CA THR A 30 -4.75 43.24 -1.25
C THR A 30 -4.16 42.78 0.08
N GLU A 31 -4.56 43.39 1.18
CA GLU A 31 -4.23 43.03 2.57
C GLU A 31 -4.64 41.58 2.90
N HIS A 32 -5.82 41.17 2.48
CA HIS A 32 -6.32 39.82 2.73
C HIS A 32 -5.53 38.79 1.90
N VAL A 33 -5.15 39.13 0.66
CA VAL A 33 -4.29 38.27 -0.18
C VAL A 33 -2.92 38.09 0.47
N LEU A 34 -2.34 39.16 1.04
CA LEU A 34 -1.08 39.09 1.77
C LEU A 34 -1.21 38.22 3.04
N LEU A 35 -2.27 38.42 3.83
CA LEU A 35 -2.53 37.59 5.00
C LEU A 35 -2.74 36.11 4.64
N GLY A 36 -3.42 35.83 3.55
CA GLY A 36 -3.60 34.48 3.02
C GLY A 36 -2.28 33.81 2.63
N LEU A 37 -1.37 34.59 2.02
CA LEU A 37 -0.03 34.15 1.64
C LEU A 37 0.84 33.84 2.86
N ILE A 38 0.78 34.66 3.90
CA ILE A 38 1.50 34.45 5.15
C ILE A 38 0.95 33.22 5.89
N LYS A 39 -0.35 33.03 5.90
CA LYS A 39 -1.03 31.92 6.59
C LYS A 39 -0.76 30.57 5.91
N GLU A 40 -0.56 30.55 4.57
CA GLU A 40 -0.15 29.35 3.85
C GLU A 40 1.25 28.90 4.29
N GLY A 41 2.21 29.81 4.45
CA GLY A 41 3.48 29.67 5.19
C GLY A 41 4.51 28.68 4.66
N SER A 42 4.19 27.90 3.61
CA SER A 42 5.02 26.80 3.10
C SER A 42 5.43 26.95 1.63
N GLY A 43 4.98 28.00 0.95
CA GLY A 43 5.30 28.27 -0.46
C GLY A 43 6.64 28.96 -0.69
N VAL A 44 7.04 29.07 -1.96
CA VAL A 44 8.26 29.78 -2.39
C VAL A 44 8.26 31.23 -1.86
N ALA A 45 7.12 31.91 -1.86
CA ALA A 45 7.00 33.24 -1.30
C ALA A 45 7.39 33.34 0.18
N ALA A 46 6.99 32.37 0.98
CA ALA A 46 7.34 32.33 2.40
C ALA A 46 8.84 32.12 2.60
N ASN A 47 9.48 31.32 1.74
CA ASN A 47 10.93 31.12 1.78
C ASN A 47 11.69 32.36 1.34
N VAL A 48 11.23 33.06 0.30
CA VAL A 48 11.79 34.36 -0.15
C VAL A 48 11.75 35.38 0.98
N LEU A 49 10.59 35.51 1.65
CA LEU A 49 10.45 36.44 2.78
C LEU A 49 11.37 36.10 3.94
N LYS A 50 11.56 34.81 4.24
CA LYS A 50 12.50 34.35 5.27
C LYS A 50 13.95 34.62 4.90
N ASN A 51 14.35 34.38 3.65
CA ASN A 51 15.71 34.62 3.15
C ASN A 51 16.08 36.13 3.18
N LEU A 52 15.07 36.99 3.06
CA LEU A 52 15.21 38.44 3.21
C LEU A 52 15.10 38.93 4.66
N ASP A 53 15.23 38.01 5.65
CA ASP A 53 15.20 38.32 7.09
C ASP A 53 13.89 38.96 7.59
N ILE A 54 12.77 38.70 6.91
CA ILE A 54 11.47 39.22 7.32
C ILE A 54 10.65 38.15 8.03
N ASP A 55 10.32 38.41 9.29
CA ASP A 55 9.44 37.57 10.08
C ASP A 55 7.98 37.74 9.62
N LEU A 56 7.36 36.63 9.19
CA LEU A 56 5.95 36.58 8.77
C LEU A 56 4.99 37.11 9.84
N ARG A 57 5.37 37.02 11.12
CA ARG A 57 4.59 37.57 12.24
C ARG A 57 4.61 39.10 12.25
N LYS A 58 5.73 39.72 11.87
CA LYS A 58 5.84 41.19 11.77
C LYS A 58 4.94 41.72 10.67
N ILE A 59 4.91 41.08 9.52
CA ILE A 59 4.00 41.47 8.40
C ILE A 59 2.55 41.43 8.87
N ARG A 60 2.17 40.37 9.59
CA ARG A 60 0.78 40.24 10.12
C ARG A 60 0.43 41.38 11.07
N MET A 61 1.31 41.71 12.01
CA MET A 61 1.09 42.80 12.94
C MET A 61 0.97 44.17 12.26
N GLU A 62 1.78 44.40 11.20
CA GLU A 62 1.71 45.69 10.46
C GLU A 62 0.42 45.77 9.62
N VAL A 63 -0.04 44.66 9.02
CA VAL A 63 -1.33 44.62 8.35
C VAL A 63 -2.47 44.86 9.34
N GLU A 64 -2.45 44.20 10.53
CA GLU A 64 -3.49 44.34 11.57
C GLU A 64 -3.54 45.78 12.16
N LYS A 65 -2.46 46.55 12.11
CA LYS A 65 -2.45 47.95 12.53
C LYS A 65 -3.12 48.89 11.51
N LEU A 66 -3.00 48.60 10.24
CA LEU A 66 -3.52 49.43 9.14
C LEU A 66 -4.96 49.10 8.74
N VAL A 67 -5.40 47.89 9.03
CA VAL A 67 -6.71 47.37 8.63
C VAL A 67 -7.67 47.46 9.82
N GLN A 68 -8.73 48.29 9.70
CA GLN A 68 -9.78 48.37 10.71
C GLN A 68 -10.83 47.28 10.44
N SER A 69 -11.33 46.65 11.50
CA SER A 69 -12.44 45.68 11.35
C SER A 69 -13.72 46.36 10.88
N GLY A 70 -14.41 45.71 9.99
CA GLY A 70 -15.73 46.19 9.52
C GLY A 70 -16.84 45.99 10.55
N PRO A 71 -18.04 46.52 10.33
CA PRO A 71 -19.20 46.34 11.19
C PRO A 71 -19.55 44.86 11.31
N ASP A 72 -20.12 44.46 12.46
CA ASP A 72 -20.51 43.07 12.75
C ASP A 72 -21.60 42.55 11.83
N MET A 73 -21.25 42.21 10.61
CA MET A 73 -22.12 41.53 9.65
C MET A 73 -21.47 40.17 9.26
N VAL A 74 -22.17 39.09 9.52
CA VAL A 74 -21.74 37.75 9.12
C VAL A 74 -22.06 37.57 7.63
N THR A 75 -21.05 37.76 6.76
CA THR A 75 -21.16 37.45 5.33
C THR A 75 -20.74 35.97 5.11
N MET A 76 -21.73 35.13 4.83
CA MET A 76 -21.47 33.74 4.44
C MET A 76 -21.29 33.65 2.91
N GLY A 77 -20.14 33.08 2.44
CA GLY A 77 -19.92 32.79 1.03
C GLY A 77 -18.60 33.29 0.46
N LYS A 78 -18.45 33.22 -0.86
CA LYS A 78 -17.29 33.79 -1.58
C LYS A 78 -17.51 35.30 -1.72
N LEU A 79 -16.58 36.04 -1.12
CA LEU A 79 -16.59 37.50 -1.19
C LEU A 79 -16.09 38.02 -2.56
N PRO A 80 -16.61 39.14 -3.07
CA PRO A 80 -16.12 39.77 -4.28
C PRO A 80 -14.70 40.36 -4.04
N GLN A 81 -13.89 40.40 -5.08
CA GLN A 81 -12.57 41.00 -5.04
C GLN A 81 -12.62 42.51 -5.35
N THR A 82 -11.81 43.30 -4.66
CA THR A 82 -11.60 44.69 -5.01
C THR A 82 -10.94 44.84 -6.38
N PRO A 83 -11.11 45.96 -7.08
CA PRO A 83 -10.40 46.22 -8.34
C PRO A 83 -8.88 46.07 -8.21
N ARG A 84 -8.29 46.46 -7.07
CA ARG A 84 -6.85 46.33 -6.80
C ARG A 84 -6.45 44.85 -6.60
N ALA A 85 -7.25 44.07 -5.87
CA ALA A 85 -6.99 42.64 -5.74
C ALA A 85 -7.05 41.89 -7.09
N LYS A 86 -7.94 42.33 -8.01
CA LYS A 86 -7.96 41.79 -9.38
C LYS A 86 -6.71 42.16 -10.16
N LYS A 87 -6.22 43.43 -10.03
CA LYS A 87 -4.94 43.84 -10.64
C LYS A 87 -3.76 43.02 -10.11
N VAL A 88 -3.73 42.71 -8.80
CA VAL A 88 -2.67 41.83 -8.24
C VAL A 88 -2.67 40.48 -8.93
N ILE A 89 -3.84 39.89 -9.20
CA ILE A 89 -3.94 38.62 -9.92
C ILE A 89 -3.45 38.75 -11.37
N GLU A 90 -3.81 39.84 -12.05
CA GLU A 90 -3.32 40.13 -13.41
C GLU A 90 -1.80 40.30 -13.43
N TYR A 91 -1.22 41.07 -12.52
CA TYR A 91 0.22 41.23 -12.37
C TYR A 91 0.92 39.93 -12.01
N SER A 92 0.30 39.07 -11.19
CA SER A 92 0.84 37.76 -10.89
C SER A 92 0.92 36.86 -12.14
N MET A 93 -0.07 36.98 -13.03
CA MET A 93 -0.04 36.24 -14.31
C MET A 93 0.99 36.83 -15.29
N GLU A 94 1.21 38.13 -15.27
CA GLU A 94 2.25 38.78 -16.06
C GLU A 94 3.66 38.45 -15.58
N GLU A 95 3.88 38.48 -14.24
CA GLU A 95 5.17 38.08 -13.67
C GLU A 95 5.47 36.59 -13.93
N ALA A 96 4.46 35.71 -13.90
CA ALA A 96 4.65 34.33 -14.30
C ALA A 96 5.07 34.18 -15.77
N ARG A 97 4.53 35.01 -16.67
CA ARG A 97 4.95 35.05 -18.07
C ARG A 97 6.37 35.63 -18.25
N ASN A 98 6.69 36.70 -17.51
CA ASN A 98 8.01 37.33 -17.55
C ASN A 98 9.11 36.38 -17.08
N LEU A 99 8.75 35.48 -16.11
CA LEU A 99 9.64 34.43 -15.62
C LEU A 99 9.55 33.13 -16.44
N ASN A 100 8.85 33.13 -17.60
CA ASN A 100 8.64 31.97 -18.47
C ASN A 100 7.98 30.78 -17.78
N HIS A 101 7.12 31.03 -16.78
CA HIS A 101 6.37 29.99 -16.10
C HIS A 101 4.97 29.80 -16.70
N ASN A 102 4.55 28.55 -16.87
CA ASN A 102 3.21 28.19 -17.36
C ASN A 102 2.17 28.13 -16.24
N TYR A 103 2.56 28.35 -14.99
CA TYR A 103 1.74 28.31 -13.79
C TYR A 103 1.92 29.57 -12.97
N VAL A 104 0.93 29.89 -12.13
CA VAL A 104 0.99 30.99 -11.15
C VAL A 104 1.12 30.37 -9.76
N GLY A 105 2.34 30.52 -9.18
CA GLY A 105 2.66 30.07 -7.83
C GLY A 105 2.53 31.19 -6.79
N THR A 106 2.86 30.89 -5.54
CA THR A 106 2.85 31.84 -4.41
C THR A 106 3.84 33.00 -4.62
N GLU A 107 4.98 32.73 -5.24
CA GLU A 107 6.01 33.69 -5.62
C GLU A 107 5.49 34.77 -6.58
N HIS A 108 4.69 34.35 -7.54
CA HIS A 108 4.10 35.30 -8.50
C HIS A 108 3.02 36.17 -7.84
N ILE A 109 2.28 35.65 -6.85
CA ILE A 109 1.34 36.44 -6.07
C ILE A 109 2.08 37.48 -5.25
N LEU A 110 3.23 37.15 -4.63
CA LEU A 110 4.06 38.09 -3.88
C LEU A 110 4.61 39.22 -4.79
N LEU A 111 5.10 38.87 -5.97
CA LEU A 111 5.57 39.86 -6.97
C LEU A 111 4.40 40.75 -7.43
N GLY A 112 3.22 40.17 -7.68
CA GLY A 112 2.02 40.92 -8.03
C GLY A 112 1.56 41.90 -6.95
N LEU A 113 1.67 41.52 -5.66
CA LEU A 113 1.38 42.39 -4.52
C LEU A 113 2.33 43.58 -4.42
N LEU A 114 3.61 43.39 -4.66
CA LEU A 114 4.63 44.45 -4.66
C LEU A 114 4.51 45.37 -5.88
N ARG A 115 4.05 44.85 -7.01
CA ARG A 115 3.90 45.63 -8.24
C ARG A 115 2.66 46.55 -8.20
N GLU A 116 1.63 46.19 -7.43
CA GLU A 116 0.47 47.04 -7.17
C GLU A 116 0.79 48.04 -6.05
N GLN A 117 1.48 49.12 -6.35
CA GLN A 117 2.10 50.08 -5.41
C GLN A 117 1.12 50.85 -4.52
N GLU A 118 -0.14 50.97 -4.90
CA GLU A 118 -1.18 51.70 -4.17
C GLU A 118 -1.94 50.87 -3.16
N GLY A 119 -1.71 49.55 -3.08
CA GLY A 119 -2.39 48.63 -2.17
C GLY A 119 -1.81 48.63 -0.75
N VAL A 120 -2.63 48.36 0.26
CA VAL A 120 -2.18 48.22 1.64
C VAL A 120 -1.07 47.18 1.78
N ALA A 121 -1.17 46.08 1.06
CA ALA A 121 -0.16 45.06 1.03
C ALA A 121 1.21 45.57 0.58
N ALA A 122 1.25 46.33 -0.51
CA ALA A 122 2.49 46.91 -1.02
C ALA A 122 3.08 47.91 -0.01
N GLN A 123 2.27 48.75 0.62
CA GLN A 123 2.72 49.70 1.63
C GLN A 123 3.37 48.98 2.85
N VAL A 124 2.75 47.91 3.34
CA VAL A 124 3.30 47.10 4.42
C VAL A 124 4.64 46.48 4.03
N LEU A 125 4.70 45.87 2.84
CA LEU A 125 5.93 45.22 2.36
C LEU A 125 7.07 46.24 2.12
N MET A 126 6.78 47.43 1.56
CA MET A 126 7.76 48.53 1.38
C MET A 126 8.18 49.11 2.72
N ASN A 127 7.30 49.30 3.69
CA ASN A 127 7.66 49.76 5.02
C ASN A 127 8.60 48.80 5.78
N LEU A 128 8.53 47.51 5.44
CA LEU A 128 9.46 46.49 5.93
C LEU A 128 10.76 46.39 5.11
N GLY A 129 10.96 47.31 4.15
CA GLY A 129 12.19 47.45 3.37
C GLY A 129 12.26 46.57 2.12
N LEU A 130 11.17 45.89 1.73
CA LEU A 130 11.11 45.04 0.55
C LEU A 130 10.94 45.88 -0.72
N LYS A 131 11.82 45.68 -1.71
CA LYS A 131 11.72 46.21 -3.07
C LYS A 131 11.36 45.11 -4.05
N LEU A 132 10.59 45.42 -5.06
CA LEU A 132 10.19 44.45 -6.12
C LEU A 132 11.41 43.79 -6.79
N GLU A 133 12.50 44.54 -6.99
CA GLU A 133 13.71 44.04 -7.61
C GLU A 133 14.43 43.01 -6.78
N ASP A 134 14.57 43.26 -5.45
CA ASP A 134 15.24 42.41 -4.52
C ASP A 134 14.45 41.05 -4.36
N VAL A 135 13.12 41.13 -4.30
CA VAL A 135 12.24 39.96 -4.23
C VAL A 135 12.28 39.17 -5.53
N ARG A 136 12.35 39.84 -6.68
CA ARG A 136 12.45 39.18 -7.99
C ARG A 136 13.79 38.44 -8.14
N GLU A 137 14.88 39.05 -7.69
CA GLU A 137 16.21 38.43 -7.70
C GLU A 137 16.25 37.21 -6.81
N GLU A 138 15.68 37.30 -5.62
CA GLU A 138 15.60 36.17 -4.68
C GLU A 138 14.67 35.04 -5.17
N VAL A 139 13.57 35.38 -5.85
CA VAL A 139 12.69 34.40 -6.51
C VAL A 139 13.46 33.68 -7.64
N LEU A 140 14.22 34.40 -8.43
CA LEU A 140 15.07 33.81 -9.49
C LEU A 140 16.17 32.93 -8.92
N ASN A 141 16.79 33.34 -7.81
CA ASN A 141 17.80 32.55 -7.12
C ASN A 141 17.21 31.22 -6.56
N LEU A 142 16.05 31.28 -5.94
CA LEU A 142 15.38 30.09 -5.40
C LEU A 142 14.82 29.16 -6.46
N LEU A 143 14.43 29.66 -7.61
CA LEU A 143 13.91 28.88 -8.73
C LEU A 143 14.98 28.40 -9.72
N GLY A 144 16.27 28.69 -9.45
CA GLY A 144 17.40 28.20 -10.26
C GLY A 144 17.65 28.92 -11.57
N HIS A 145 17.09 30.12 -11.73
CA HIS A 145 17.37 31.00 -12.87
C HIS A 145 18.43 32.07 -12.50
N GLY A 146 19.51 31.63 -11.92
CA GLY A 146 20.68 32.46 -11.71
C GLY A 146 21.61 32.41 -12.91
N MET A 147 21.62 33.44 -13.73
CA MET A 147 22.57 33.77 -14.83
C MET A 147 22.48 32.88 -16.08
N GLU A 148 21.64 33.28 -17.02
CA GLU A 148 21.97 33.30 -18.43
C GLU A 148 21.43 34.58 -19.06
N ASN A 149 22.42 35.30 -19.61
CA ASN A 149 22.38 36.24 -20.70
C ASN A 149 22.32 37.76 -20.42
N GLU A 150 23.42 38.38 -20.87
CA GLU A 150 23.36 39.10 -22.13
C GLU A 150 24.79 39.23 -22.74
N GLY A 151 24.97 38.49 -23.81
CA GLY A 151 26.04 38.76 -24.76
C GLY A 151 25.59 39.85 -25.71
N GLY A 152 26.25 40.96 -25.69
CA GLY A 152 26.07 42.09 -26.62
C GLY A 152 27.19 43.04 -26.47
N GLU A 153 28.20 42.84 -27.32
CA GLU A 153 29.30 43.75 -27.73
C GLU A 153 29.24 45.20 -27.23
N ARG A 154 30.36 45.67 -26.59
CA ARG A 154 31.20 46.73 -27.15
C ARG A 154 32.50 46.96 -26.38
N ALA A 155 33.50 47.04 -27.16
CA ALA A 155 34.89 47.38 -26.95
C ALA A 155 35.19 48.55 -25.98
N GLY A 156 36.30 48.46 -25.26
CA GLY A 156 37.20 49.58 -25.20
C GLY A 156 37.75 49.94 -23.85
N MET A 157 39.00 49.63 -23.66
CA MET A 157 40.06 50.43 -23.02
C MET A 157 40.05 50.79 -21.52
N GLY A 158 41.03 50.22 -20.86
CA GLY A 158 42.00 51.12 -20.21
C GLY A 158 42.00 51.16 -18.70
N GLY A 159 42.97 50.53 -18.11
CA GLY A 159 43.92 51.27 -17.31
C GLY A 159 43.87 51.17 -15.78
N ARG A 160 44.92 50.50 -15.27
CA ARG A 160 45.70 50.82 -14.06
C ARG A 160 45.12 50.55 -12.62
N GLN A 161 45.81 49.62 -12.00
CA GLN A 161 46.10 49.57 -10.55
C GLN A 161 46.80 50.87 -10.08
N PRO A 162 46.94 51.21 -8.77
CA PRO A 162 47.50 50.36 -7.74
C PRO A 162 47.00 50.59 -6.28
N ALA A 163 47.24 49.59 -5.45
CA ALA A 163 47.80 49.52 -4.10
C ALA A 163 47.46 50.56 -2.99
N GLY A 164 47.26 50.06 -1.80
CA GLY A 164 47.37 50.77 -0.55
C GLY A 164 46.69 50.08 0.64
N ALA A 165 47.39 49.29 1.33
CA ALA A 165 47.58 48.92 2.73
C ALA A 165 46.70 49.57 3.82
N GLY A 166 46.36 48.77 4.84
CA GLY A 166 46.06 49.26 6.16
C GLY A 166 45.06 48.39 6.92
N GLY A 167 45.58 47.60 7.87
CA GLY A 167 44.88 46.60 8.67
C GLY A 167 43.93 47.12 9.77
N SER A 168 43.16 46.24 10.32
CA SER A 168 43.07 45.89 11.71
C SER A 168 42.00 44.80 11.95
N SER A 169 42.40 43.86 12.76
CA SER A 169 41.75 42.81 13.51
C SER A 169 40.27 43.01 13.88
N GLY A 170 39.47 41.98 13.62
CA GLY A 170 38.15 41.78 14.21
C GLY A 170 37.68 40.36 13.88
N GLU A 171 37.55 39.57 14.90
CA GLU A 171 37.10 38.17 14.86
C GLU A 171 35.80 37.99 14.10
N GLY A 172 35.87 37.20 13.02
CA GLY A 172 34.71 36.91 12.19
C GLY A 172 34.38 35.45 12.17
N SER A 173 33.13 35.15 12.37
CA SER A 173 32.49 33.85 12.10
C SER A 173 32.84 33.32 10.70
N PRO A 174 32.88 31.99 10.48
CA PRO A 174 33.33 31.40 9.25
C PRO A 174 32.34 31.68 8.12
N LYS A 175 32.72 32.48 7.17
CA LYS A 175 32.06 32.65 5.87
C LYS A 175 32.12 31.34 5.11
N GLY A 176 30.95 30.78 4.74
CA GLY A 176 30.80 29.62 3.84
C GLY A 176 31.64 29.87 2.56
N GLY A 177 32.69 29.07 2.38
CA GLY A 177 33.49 29.04 1.19
C GLY A 177 32.63 28.65 -0.02
N LYS A 178 32.74 29.37 -1.14
CA LYS A 178 32.12 28.98 -2.41
C LYS A 178 32.55 27.55 -2.73
N SER A 179 31.58 26.65 -2.83
CA SER A 179 31.84 25.24 -3.18
C SER A 179 32.63 25.17 -4.49
N LYS A 180 33.63 24.29 -4.53
CA LYS A 180 34.39 24.02 -5.76
C LYS A 180 33.60 23.18 -6.78
N THR A 181 32.45 22.67 -6.39
CA THR A 181 31.62 21.73 -7.15
C THR A 181 30.11 22.05 -7.04
N PRO A 182 29.68 23.26 -7.51
CA PRO A 182 28.28 23.69 -7.32
C PRO A 182 27.27 22.84 -8.08
N ALA A 183 27.56 22.34 -9.27
CA ALA A 183 26.67 21.47 -10.03
C ALA A 183 26.54 20.09 -9.34
N LEU A 184 27.65 19.53 -8.87
CA LEU A 184 27.63 18.28 -8.14
C LEU A 184 26.82 18.39 -6.82
N ASP A 185 26.99 19.50 -6.10
CA ASP A 185 26.29 19.73 -4.83
C ASP A 185 24.78 19.96 -5.03
N SER A 186 24.36 20.42 -6.23
CA SER A 186 22.96 20.60 -6.58
C SER A 186 22.23 19.29 -6.90
N PHE A 187 22.94 18.27 -7.40
CA PHE A 187 22.39 16.99 -7.84
C PHE A 187 22.94 15.79 -7.06
N GLY A 188 23.75 16.04 -6.05
CA GLY A 188 24.39 14.99 -5.25
C GLY A 188 24.23 15.21 -3.76
N ARG A 189 24.27 14.09 -3.01
CA ARG A 189 24.28 14.07 -1.55
C ARG A 189 25.67 13.67 -1.06
N ASP A 190 26.33 14.52 -0.29
CA ASP A 190 27.66 14.25 0.25
C ASP A 190 27.59 13.37 1.50
N LEU A 191 27.95 12.08 1.36
CA LEU A 191 27.97 11.13 2.47
C LEU A 191 29.09 11.44 3.47
N THR A 192 30.22 11.96 3.02
CA THR A 192 31.35 12.31 3.90
C THR A 192 30.99 13.46 4.84
N GLU A 193 30.28 14.46 4.32
CA GLU A 193 29.78 15.57 5.15
C GLU A 193 28.72 15.10 6.13
N LEU A 194 27.79 14.22 5.72
CA LEU A 194 26.78 13.64 6.60
C LEU A 194 27.40 12.75 7.68
N ALA A 195 28.48 12.01 7.34
CA ALA A 195 29.25 11.26 8.32
C ALA A 195 29.85 12.17 9.39
N ARG A 196 30.46 13.31 8.98
CA ARG A 196 31.00 14.32 9.93
C ARG A 196 29.93 14.89 10.83
N GLN A 197 28.73 15.04 10.34
CA GLN A 197 27.57 15.53 11.11
C GLN A 197 26.91 14.44 11.98
N GLY A 198 27.40 13.20 11.96
CA GLY A 198 26.82 12.07 12.71
C GLY A 198 25.39 11.69 12.26
N LYS A 199 25.02 12.03 11.02
CA LYS A 199 23.67 11.79 10.50
C LYS A 199 23.49 10.44 9.78
N LEU A 200 24.59 9.73 9.51
CA LEU A 200 24.55 8.40 8.90
C LEU A 200 24.28 7.33 9.96
N ASP A 201 23.60 6.29 9.56
CA ASP A 201 23.33 5.13 10.40
C ASP A 201 24.61 4.30 10.65
N PRO A 202 24.76 3.65 11.82
CA PRO A 202 25.87 2.76 12.06
C PRO A 202 25.78 1.54 11.14
N VAL A 203 26.90 1.17 10.53
CA VAL A 203 26.98 0.01 9.63
C VAL A 203 27.58 -1.16 10.37
N ILE A 204 26.85 -2.25 10.46
CA ILE A 204 27.17 -3.45 11.23
C ILE A 204 27.25 -4.67 10.30
N GLY A 205 28.24 -5.54 10.54
CA GLY A 205 28.34 -6.83 9.85
C GLY A 205 28.79 -6.78 8.38
N ARG A 206 29.23 -5.60 7.87
CA ARG A 206 29.66 -5.43 6.47
C ARG A 206 31.16 -5.03 6.32
N GLU A 207 31.95 -5.38 7.30
CA GLU A 207 33.36 -5.00 7.36
C GLU A 207 34.20 -5.55 6.20
N LYS A 208 33.94 -6.81 5.82
CA LYS A 208 34.65 -7.49 4.74
C LYS A 208 34.38 -6.86 3.37
N GLU A 209 33.12 -6.49 3.12
CA GLU A 209 32.71 -5.87 1.88
C GLU A 209 33.25 -4.45 1.76
N ILE A 210 33.24 -3.68 2.86
CA ILE A 210 33.84 -2.34 2.92
C ILE A 210 35.35 -2.42 2.68
N GLU A 211 36.06 -3.33 3.35
CA GLU A 211 37.48 -3.53 3.15
C GLU A 211 37.80 -3.93 1.70
N ARG A 212 36.97 -4.80 1.11
CA ARG A 212 37.11 -5.20 -0.28
C ARG A 212 36.88 -4.03 -1.23
N ALA A 213 35.91 -3.15 -0.96
CA ALA A 213 35.70 -1.93 -1.75
C ALA A 213 36.91 -1.00 -1.66
N ILE A 214 37.47 -0.78 -0.47
CA ILE A 214 38.70 0.00 -0.25
C ILE A 214 39.88 -0.58 -1.06
N GLN A 215 40.07 -1.89 -0.99
CA GLN A 215 41.12 -2.57 -1.76
C GLN A 215 41.00 -2.35 -3.27
N ILE A 216 39.76 -2.40 -3.80
CA ILE A 216 39.51 -2.19 -5.23
C ILE A 216 39.78 -0.73 -5.61
N LEU A 217 39.30 0.24 -4.81
CA LEU A 217 39.52 1.67 -5.06
C LEU A 217 40.99 2.05 -5.09
N CYS A 218 41.84 1.33 -4.34
CA CYS A 218 43.30 1.54 -4.34
C CYS A 218 44.04 0.90 -5.53
N ARG A 219 43.35 0.14 -6.39
CA ARG A 219 43.99 -0.51 -7.56
C ARG A 219 44.36 0.50 -8.65
N ARG A 220 45.39 0.16 -9.42
CA ARG A 220 45.79 0.96 -10.58
C ARG A 220 44.80 0.89 -11.76
N THR A 221 44.19 -0.28 -11.96
CA THR A 221 43.23 -0.59 -13.01
C THR A 221 42.07 -1.38 -12.40
N LYS A 222 40.88 -1.31 -13.02
CA LYS A 222 39.64 -1.89 -12.47
C LYS A 222 39.39 -1.42 -11.03
N ASN A 223 39.51 -0.12 -10.84
CA ASN A 223 39.42 0.54 -9.55
C ASN A 223 38.00 1.09 -9.22
N ASN A 224 37.00 0.62 -9.92
CA ASN A 224 35.60 0.96 -9.65
C ASN A 224 34.87 -0.28 -9.15
N PRO A 225 34.56 -0.38 -7.85
CA PRO A 225 33.76 -1.49 -7.33
C PRO A 225 32.31 -1.39 -7.76
N VAL A 226 31.68 -2.54 -8.04
CA VAL A 226 30.24 -2.66 -8.22
C VAL A 226 29.68 -3.61 -7.18
N LEU A 227 28.76 -3.13 -6.38
CA LEU A 227 28.05 -3.88 -5.34
C LEU A 227 26.89 -4.60 -6.00
N LEU A 228 26.96 -5.92 -6.11
CA LEU A 228 25.90 -6.75 -6.69
C LEU A 228 25.16 -7.50 -5.60
N GLY A 229 23.85 -7.41 -5.57
CA GLY A 229 23.01 -8.13 -4.63
C GLY A 229 21.54 -7.78 -4.83
N GLU A 230 20.67 -8.58 -4.24
CA GLU A 230 19.23 -8.37 -4.25
C GLU A 230 18.83 -7.03 -3.62
N ALA A 231 17.57 -6.63 -3.86
CA ALA A 231 17.00 -5.44 -3.20
C ALA A 231 16.93 -5.65 -1.68
N GLY A 232 17.36 -4.64 -0.91
CA GLY A 232 17.27 -4.67 0.55
C GLY A 232 18.42 -5.39 1.28
N VAL A 233 19.51 -5.81 0.58
CA VAL A 233 20.67 -6.44 1.25
C VAL A 233 21.63 -5.45 1.91
N GLY A 234 21.40 -4.14 1.78
CA GLY A 234 22.21 -3.10 2.40
C GLY A 234 23.38 -2.60 1.54
N LYS A 235 23.25 -2.58 0.19
CA LYS A 235 24.29 -2.06 -0.72
C LYS A 235 24.69 -0.61 -0.41
N THR A 236 23.71 0.25 -0.18
CA THR A 236 23.92 1.67 0.15
C THR A 236 24.62 1.83 1.51
N ALA A 237 24.25 1.02 2.51
CA ALA A 237 24.87 1.02 3.83
C ALA A 237 26.39 0.75 3.78
N ILE A 238 26.86 -0.12 2.86
CA ILE A 238 28.30 -0.37 2.68
C ILE A 238 29.04 0.91 2.28
N VAL A 239 28.44 1.73 1.43
CA VAL A 239 29.04 3.00 0.99
C VAL A 239 28.98 4.06 2.08
N GLU A 240 27.92 4.07 2.87
CA GLU A 240 27.78 4.92 4.07
C GLU A 240 28.84 4.54 5.12
N GLY A 241 29.04 3.23 5.38
CA GLY A 241 30.11 2.75 6.24
C GLY A 241 31.50 3.05 5.74
N PHE A 242 31.72 3.03 4.42
CA PHE A 242 32.97 3.49 3.82
C PHE A 242 33.16 5.00 4.05
N ALA A 243 32.13 5.82 3.91
CA ALA A 243 32.20 7.26 4.20
C ALA A 243 32.53 7.53 5.67
N GLN A 244 31.97 6.77 6.61
CA GLN A 244 32.31 6.84 8.04
C GLN A 244 33.77 6.52 8.27
N ARG A 245 34.32 5.42 7.71
CA ARG A 245 35.73 5.06 7.82
C ARG A 245 36.67 6.11 7.24
N VAL A 246 36.29 6.80 6.17
CA VAL A 246 37.06 7.92 5.59
C VAL A 246 37.13 9.08 6.57
N VAL A 247 36.03 9.41 7.25
CA VAL A 247 35.98 10.49 8.26
C VAL A 247 36.76 10.12 9.53
N ASP A 248 36.69 8.85 9.95
CA ASP A 248 37.41 8.34 11.13
C ASP A 248 38.91 8.14 10.88
N GLY A 249 39.37 8.32 9.63
CA GLY A 249 40.78 8.12 9.25
C GLY A 249 41.19 6.64 9.15
N ASN A 250 40.27 5.70 9.18
CA ASN A 250 40.51 4.26 9.10
C ASN A 250 40.60 3.76 7.64
N VAL A 251 41.29 4.50 6.79
CA VAL A 251 41.50 4.19 5.37
C VAL A 251 42.94 4.49 4.97
N PRO A 252 43.48 3.89 3.87
CA PRO A 252 44.79 4.22 3.35
C PRO A 252 44.91 5.70 2.98
N GLU A 253 46.12 6.28 3.08
CA GLU A 253 46.38 7.71 2.76
C GLU A 253 45.82 8.17 1.38
N LEU A 254 45.81 7.27 0.39
CA LEU A 254 45.24 7.53 -0.93
C LEU A 254 43.74 7.87 -0.90
N LEU A 255 43.04 7.51 0.15
CA LEU A 255 41.60 7.69 0.31
C LEU A 255 41.22 8.66 1.46
N ALA A 256 42.18 9.08 2.29
CA ALA A 256 41.93 9.90 3.48
C ALA A 256 41.24 11.25 3.17
N ASP A 257 41.60 11.89 2.06
CA ASP A 257 41.03 13.18 1.65
C ASP A 257 39.89 13.03 0.63
N ARG A 258 39.36 11.85 0.42
CA ARG A 258 38.32 11.61 -0.56
C ARG A 258 36.97 12.01 -0.04
N ARG A 259 36.17 12.55 -0.94
CA ARG A 259 34.79 12.95 -0.76
C ARG A 259 33.90 11.96 -1.47
N ILE A 260 32.91 11.39 -0.80
CA ILE A 260 32.00 10.40 -1.38
C ILE A 260 30.66 11.09 -1.58
N VAL A 261 30.22 11.18 -2.85
CA VAL A 261 28.99 11.87 -3.23
C VAL A 261 28.07 10.91 -3.96
N VAL A 262 26.85 10.73 -3.46
CA VAL A 262 25.76 10.00 -4.14
C VAL A 262 25.26 10.85 -5.28
N LEU A 263 25.26 10.34 -6.49
CA LEU A 263 24.69 11.01 -7.65
C LEU A 263 23.24 10.59 -7.84
N ASP A 264 22.32 11.52 -7.67
CA ASP A 264 20.89 11.29 -7.88
C ASP A 264 20.51 11.56 -9.34
N LEU A 265 20.34 10.48 -10.10
CA LEU A 265 19.99 10.55 -11.51
C LEU A 265 18.55 11.02 -11.73
N ALA A 266 17.64 10.73 -10.80
CA ALA A 266 16.26 11.17 -10.89
C ALA A 266 16.15 12.70 -10.76
N MET A 267 16.91 13.30 -9.83
CA MET A 267 17.01 14.76 -9.72
C MET A 267 17.63 15.42 -10.97
N MET A 268 18.55 14.75 -11.63
CA MET A 268 19.16 15.26 -12.87
C MET A 268 18.21 15.25 -14.05
N VAL A 269 17.28 14.28 -14.10
CA VAL A 269 16.23 14.18 -15.14
C VAL A 269 15.06 15.10 -14.82
N ALA A 270 14.77 15.34 -13.55
CA ALA A 270 13.64 16.17 -13.13
C ALA A 270 13.76 17.60 -13.72
N GLY A 271 12.66 18.04 -14.35
CA GLY A 271 12.57 19.38 -14.97
C GLY A 271 13.27 19.53 -16.32
N THR A 272 13.89 18.49 -16.89
CA THR A 272 14.44 18.55 -18.24
C THR A 272 13.34 18.29 -19.27
N LYS A 273 13.13 19.26 -20.19
CA LYS A 273 12.15 19.12 -21.30
C LYS A 273 12.79 18.53 -22.56
N TYR A 274 14.10 18.63 -22.70
CA TYR A 274 14.86 18.22 -23.88
C TYR A 274 16.05 17.35 -23.48
N ARG A 275 16.35 16.34 -24.29
CA ARG A 275 17.49 15.43 -24.14
C ARG A 275 18.82 16.14 -23.89
N GLY A 276 19.08 17.26 -24.60
CA GLY A 276 20.30 18.03 -24.46
C GLY A 276 20.57 18.63 -23.09
N GLN A 277 19.52 19.04 -22.37
CA GLN A 277 19.66 19.61 -21.02
C GLN A 277 20.19 18.62 -19.99
N PHE A 278 19.73 17.37 -20.05
CA PHE A 278 20.23 16.32 -19.18
C PHE A 278 21.70 15.99 -19.48
N GLU A 279 22.07 15.90 -20.79
CA GLU A 279 23.46 15.68 -21.19
C GLU A 279 24.38 16.82 -20.75
N GLU A 280 23.92 18.07 -20.79
CA GLU A 280 24.67 19.24 -20.29
C GLU A 280 24.87 19.17 -18.77
N ARG A 281 23.85 18.84 -18.01
CA ARG A 281 23.96 18.68 -16.54
C ARG A 281 24.97 17.60 -16.18
N ILE A 282 24.91 16.42 -16.83
CA ILE A 282 25.90 15.35 -16.61
C ILE A 282 27.29 15.83 -16.98
N LYS A 283 27.47 16.49 -18.14
CA LYS A 283 28.77 17.03 -18.56
C LYS A 283 29.32 18.04 -17.56
N ALA A 284 28.47 18.90 -17.00
CA ALA A 284 28.88 19.88 -15.98
C ALA A 284 29.38 19.17 -14.72
N VAL A 285 28.60 18.24 -14.18
CA VAL A 285 28.98 17.41 -13.01
C VAL A 285 30.28 16.66 -13.27
N MET A 286 30.43 16.03 -14.45
CA MET A 286 31.60 15.24 -14.77
C MET A 286 32.86 16.14 -14.89
N ASN A 287 32.74 17.34 -15.42
CA ASN A 287 33.83 18.30 -15.49
C ASN A 287 34.24 18.80 -14.09
N GLU A 288 33.29 19.00 -13.19
CA GLU A 288 33.59 19.35 -11.80
C GLU A 288 34.33 18.24 -11.08
N VAL A 289 33.85 16.97 -11.18
CA VAL A 289 34.49 15.80 -10.57
C VAL A 289 35.91 15.61 -11.07
N ARG A 290 36.15 15.80 -12.40
CA ARG A 290 37.52 15.77 -12.98
C ARG A 290 38.44 16.85 -12.42
N ARG A 291 37.92 18.07 -12.20
CA ARG A 291 38.69 19.17 -11.64
C ARG A 291 39.00 19.00 -10.16
N ALA A 292 38.01 18.46 -9.43
CA ALA A 292 38.14 18.25 -7.99
C ALA A 292 39.15 17.18 -7.61
N LYS A 293 39.31 16.11 -8.43
CA LYS A 293 40.23 14.96 -8.27
C LYS A 293 40.11 14.15 -6.95
N ASN A 294 39.42 14.69 -5.96
CA ASN A 294 39.24 14.07 -4.62
C ASN A 294 37.84 13.50 -4.42
N THR A 295 37.02 13.42 -5.47
CA THR A 295 35.63 12.96 -5.37
C THR A 295 35.49 11.54 -5.90
N ILE A 296 34.80 10.67 -5.14
CA ILE A 296 34.34 9.34 -5.54
C ILE A 296 32.82 9.45 -5.69
N LEU A 297 32.30 9.11 -6.86
CA LEU A 297 30.86 9.09 -7.12
C LEU A 297 30.27 7.76 -6.65
N PHE A 298 29.19 7.80 -5.92
CA PHE A 298 28.33 6.64 -5.70
C PHE A 298 27.12 6.73 -6.62
N ILE A 299 26.87 5.70 -7.39
CA ILE A 299 25.77 5.60 -8.34
C ILE A 299 24.95 4.40 -7.96
N ASP A 300 23.81 4.66 -7.32
CA ASP A 300 22.84 3.64 -7.07
C ASP A 300 22.06 3.33 -8.35
N GLU A 301 21.58 2.11 -8.50
CA GLU A 301 20.94 1.62 -9.72
C GLU A 301 21.80 1.89 -10.98
N LEU A 302 23.07 1.47 -10.95
CA LEU A 302 24.04 1.71 -12.00
C LEU A 302 23.53 1.35 -13.41
N HIS A 303 22.61 0.40 -13.53
CA HIS A 303 21.97 0.00 -14.78
C HIS A 303 21.17 1.12 -15.45
N THR A 304 20.67 2.09 -14.69
CA THR A 304 19.91 3.24 -15.23
C THR A 304 20.76 4.13 -16.14
N LEU A 305 22.10 4.13 -15.94
CA LEU A 305 23.04 4.85 -16.78
C LEU A 305 23.22 4.24 -18.17
N VAL A 306 23.02 2.93 -18.33
CA VAL A 306 23.45 2.17 -19.53
C VAL A 306 22.30 1.90 -20.49
N GLY A 307 21.11 2.35 -20.19
CA GLY A 307 20.00 2.25 -21.12
C GLY A 307 18.80 1.48 -20.60
N ALA A 308 18.16 2.00 -19.58
CA ALA A 308 16.77 1.70 -19.30
C ALA A 308 15.83 2.28 -20.37
N GLY A 309 16.24 2.27 -21.62
CA GLY A 309 15.55 2.90 -22.72
C GLY A 309 15.32 1.98 -23.91
N GLY A 310 14.51 0.94 -23.72
CA GLY A 310 13.92 0.21 -24.84
C GLY A 310 12.77 0.95 -25.55
N ALA A 311 12.41 2.14 -25.13
CA ALA A 311 11.44 2.99 -25.80
C ALA A 311 12.17 4.11 -26.56
N GLU A 312 11.75 4.37 -27.81
CA GLU A 312 12.25 5.50 -28.64
C GLU A 312 12.18 6.81 -27.81
N GLY A 313 13.34 7.30 -27.37
CA GLY A 313 13.46 8.55 -26.61
C GLY A 313 14.15 8.45 -25.25
N ALA A 314 14.59 7.27 -24.81
CA ALA A 314 15.29 7.15 -23.54
C ALA A 314 16.67 7.79 -23.56
N ILE A 315 16.97 8.47 -22.46
CA ILE A 315 18.14 9.30 -22.26
C ILE A 315 19.34 8.40 -21.99
N ASP A 316 20.31 8.35 -22.91
CA ASP A 316 21.51 7.52 -22.78
C ASP A 316 22.66 8.33 -22.12
N ALA A 317 22.69 8.30 -20.78
CA ALA A 317 23.76 8.92 -19.99
C ALA A 317 25.13 8.23 -20.20
N SER A 318 25.11 7.00 -20.73
CA SER A 318 26.29 6.17 -20.87
C SER A 318 27.30 6.78 -21.84
N ASN A 319 26.86 7.47 -22.87
CA ASN A 319 27.74 8.10 -23.87
C ASN A 319 28.64 9.19 -23.28
N VAL A 320 28.24 9.83 -22.17
CA VAL A 320 29.04 10.86 -21.47
C VAL A 320 29.94 10.23 -20.43
N LEU A 321 29.45 9.21 -19.69
CA LEU A 321 30.17 8.56 -18.60
C LEU A 321 31.19 7.53 -19.08
N LYS A 322 30.87 6.75 -20.13
CA LYS A 322 31.76 5.72 -20.67
C LYS A 322 33.16 6.23 -20.99
N PRO A 323 33.36 7.36 -21.70
CA PRO A 323 34.70 7.86 -22.00
C PRO A 323 35.49 8.27 -20.75
N ALA A 324 34.83 8.85 -19.76
CA ALA A 324 35.45 9.28 -18.51
C ALA A 324 35.90 8.09 -17.62
N LEU A 325 35.01 7.08 -17.49
CA LEU A 325 35.34 5.83 -16.81
C LEU A 325 36.41 5.02 -17.56
N ALA A 326 36.32 4.97 -18.89
CA ALA A 326 37.27 4.26 -19.73
C ALA A 326 38.69 4.84 -19.63
N ARG A 327 38.85 6.14 -19.46
CA ARG A 327 40.14 6.82 -19.29
C ARG A 327 40.64 6.84 -17.85
N GLY A 328 39.83 6.41 -16.89
CA GLY A 328 40.16 6.45 -15.46
C GLY A 328 40.21 7.85 -14.89
N GLU A 329 39.52 8.81 -15.53
CA GLU A 329 39.46 10.21 -15.10
C GLU A 329 38.54 10.38 -13.86
N ILE A 330 37.69 9.42 -13.58
CA ILE A 330 36.71 9.42 -12.52
C ILE A 330 36.74 8.06 -11.84
N GLN A 331 36.61 8.07 -10.51
CA GLN A 331 36.35 6.89 -9.70
C GLN A 331 34.88 6.86 -9.29
N CYS A 332 34.27 5.68 -9.40
CA CYS A 332 32.91 5.48 -8.94
C CYS A 332 32.72 4.13 -8.24
N ILE A 333 31.74 4.10 -7.34
CA ILE A 333 31.18 2.90 -6.75
C ILE A 333 29.78 2.73 -7.36
N GLY A 334 29.49 1.59 -7.96
CA GLY A 334 28.17 1.29 -8.50
C GLY A 334 27.41 0.32 -7.57
N ALA A 335 26.10 0.39 -7.55
CA ALA A 335 25.23 -0.60 -6.94
C ALA A 335 24.15 -1.02 -7.93
N THR A 336 23.86 -2.31 -8.04
CA THR A 336 22.79 -2.84 -8.89
C THR A 336 22.45 -4.29 -8.50
N THR A 337 21.44 -4.88 -9.14
CA THR A 337 21.16 -6.32 -9.00
C THR A 337 21.99 -7.15 -9.98
N LEU A 338 22.10 -8.46 -9.74
CA LEU A 338 22.86 -9.35 -10.62
C LEU A 338 22.23 -9.44 -12.02
N ASP A 339 20.91 -9.49 -12.10
CA ASP A 339 20.19 -9.60 -13.37
C ASP A 339 20.33 -8.34 -14.21
N GLU A 340 20.23 -7.16 -13.59
CA GLU A 340 20.43 -5.86 -14.25
C GLU A 340 21.89 -5.68 -14.71
N TYR A 341 22.84 -6.14 -13.87
CA TYR A 341 24.26 -6.11 -14.26
C TYR A 341 24.50 -6.93 -15.53
N ARG A 342 24.01 -8.18 -15.56
CA ARG A 342 24.12 -9.05 -16.74
C ARG A 342 23.44 -8.48 -17.96
N LYS A 343 22.26 -7.90 -17.77
CA LYS A 343 21.45 -7.38 -18.87
C LYS A 343 22.05 -6.14 -19.54
N TYR A 344 22.63 -5.23 -18.74
CA TYR A 344 22.98 -3.89 -19.19
C TYR A 344 24.49 -3.61 -19.17
N ILE A 345 25.25 -4.09 -18.18
CA ILE A 345 26.65 -3.71 -17.98
C ILE A 345 27.62 -4.76 -18.54
N GLU A 346 27.40 -6.04 -18.27
CA GLU A 346 28.23 -7.14 -18.74
C GLU A 346 28.32 -7.21 -20.27
N LYS A 347 27.23 -6.84 -20.94
CA LYS A 347 27.18 -6.78 -22.42
C LYS A 347 28.06 -5.64 -23.01
N ASP A 348 28.40 -4.65 -22.22
CA ASP A 348 29.27 -3.55 -22.62
C ASP A 348 30.70 -3.80 -22.20
N SER A 349 31.51 -4.31 -23.12
CA SER A 349 32.90 -4.67 -22.88
C SER A 349 33.80 -3.52 -22.41
N ALA A 350 33.40 -2.26 -22.68
CA ALA A 350 34.14 -1.07 -22.26
C ALA A 350 33.91 -0.78 -20.77
N LEU A 351 32.71 -1.03 -20.25
CA LEU A 351 32.36 -0.86 -18.84
C LEU A 351 32.84 -2.07 -18.03
N ASP A 352 32.59 -3.29 -18.49
CA ASP A 352 32.96 -4.52 -17.78
C ASP A 352 34.46 -4.58 -17.42
N ARG A 353 35.35 -4.11 -18.34
CA ARG A 353 36.78 -4.02 -18.08
C ARG A 353 37.19 -3.00 -17.02
N ARG A 354 36.29 -2.15 -16.56
CA ARG A 354 36.57 -1.06 -15.60
C ARG A 354 35.97 -1.30 -14.24
N PHE A 355 34.94 -2.14 -14.17
CA PHE A 355 34.29 -2.49 -12.93
C PHE A 355 34.85 -3.79 -12.33
N GLN A 356 34.83 -3.85 -11.01
CA GLN A 356 35.16 -5.06 -10.24
C GLN A 356 33.99 -5.40 -9.36
N ILE A 357 33.46 -6.60 -9.52
CA ILE A 357 32.28 -7.11 -8.81
C ILE A 357 32.61 -7.40 -7.36
N ILE A 358 31.70 -7.01 -6.46
CA ILE A 358 31.62 -7.43 -5.07
C ILE A 358 30.21 -8.00 -4.89
N MET A 359 30.11 -9.31 -4.61
CA MET A 359 28.83 -9.94 -4.32
C MET A 359 28.42 -9.63 -2.88
N ILE A 360 27.17 -9.18 -2.70
CA ILE A 360 26.57 -8.89 -1.40
C ILE A 360 25.48 -9.92 -1.14
N GLU A 361 25.69 -10.78 -0.18
CA GLU A 361 24.70 -11.77 0.22
C GLU A 361 23.70 -11.17 1.23
N PRO A 362 22.46 -11.67 1.26
CA PRO A 362 21.51 -11.31 2.30
C PRO A 362 22.08 -11.64 3.68
N ALA A 363 21.81 -10.77 4.67
CA ALA A 363 22.21 -11.02 6.04
C ALA A 363 21.53 -12.28 6.58
N THR A 364 22.29 -13.05 7.37
CA THR A 364 21.73 -14.15 8.15
C THR A 364 20.78 -13.61 9.22
N LYS A 365 19.98 -14.47 9.85
CA LYS A 365 19.07 -14.02 10.90
C LYS A 365 19.82 -13.38 12.07
N ASP A 366 20.93 -14.00 12.48
CA ASP A 366 21.71 -13.51 13.61
C ASP A 366 22.36 -12.15 13.32
N GLU A 367 22.94 -11.99 12.13
CA GLU A 367 23.46 -10.71 11.66
C GLU A 367 22.36 -9.63 11.55
N ALA A 368 21.17 -10.01 11.10
CA ALA A 368 20.04 -9.07 11.01
C ALA A 368 19.58 -8.59 12.40
N VAL A 369 19.58 -9.46 13.41
CA VAL A 369 19.30 -9.08 14.80
C VAL A 369 20.36 -8.11 15.33
N GLU A 370 21.64 -8.34 15.05
CA GLU A 370 22.73 -7.44 15.43
C GLU A 370 22.58 -6.06 14.76
N ILE A 371 22.25 -6.04 13.47
CA ILE A 371 21.98 -4.80 12.72
C ILE A 371 20.83 -4.02 13.36
N LEU A 372 19.71 -4.69 13.67
CA LEU A 372 18.57 -4.06 14.32
C LEU A 372 18.91 -3.53 15.73
N LYS A 373 19.71 -4.27 16.50
CA LYS A 373 20.21 -3.81 17.80
C LYS A 373 21.03 -2.51 17.68
N GLY A 374 21.86 -2.41 16.66
CA GLY A 374 22.63 -1.20 16.41
C GLY A 374 21.82 0.00 15.88
N LEU A 375 20.69 -0.25 15.24
CA LEU A 375 19.79 0.79 14.75
C LEU A 375 18.75 1.20 15.78
N ARG A 376 18.55 0.43 16.86
CA ARG A 376 17.52 0.60 17.88
C ARG A 376 17.41 2.04 18.37
N ASP A 377 18.49 2.61 18.87
CA ASP A 377 18.49 3.93 19.52
C ASP A 377 17.98 5.04 18.58
N ARG A 378 18.21 4.90 17.28
CA ARG A 378 17.73 5.86 16.27
C ARG A 378 16.24 5.74 16.05
N TYR A 379 15.72 4.50 15.94
CA TYR A 379 14.28 4.29 15.78
C TYR A 379 13.50 4.63 17.05
N GLU A 380 14.04 4.30 18.23
CA GLU A 380 13.50 4.73 19.52
C GLU A 380 13.41 6.26 19.64
N SER A 381 14.48 6.95 19.27
CA SER A 381 14.52 8.43 19.27
C SER A 381 13.55 9.04 18.27
N HIS A 382 13.43 8.44 17.07
CA HIS A 382 12.54 8.94 16.03
C HIS A 382 11.06 8.78 16.39
N HIS A 383 10.68 7.58 16.84
CA HIS A 383 9.29 7.26 17.19
C HIS A 383 8.93 7.62 18.63
N ARG A 384 9.92 7.87 19.51
CA ARG A 384 9.75 8.06 20.95
C ARG A 384 9.05 6.87 21.60
N VAL A 385 9.57 5.69 21.34
CA VAL A 385 9.10 4.41 21.87
C VAL A 385 10.31 3.61 22.32
N SER A 386 10.13 2.67 23.22
CA SER A 386 11.16 1.69 23.59
C SER A 386 10.94 0.39 22.84
N ILE A 387 12.01 -0.25 22.34
CA ILE A 387 11.95 -1.47 21.55
C ILE A 387 12.62 -2.61 22.32
N SER A 388 11.87 -3.66 22.65
CA SER A 388 12.41 -4.80 23.37
C SER A 388 13.29 -5.71 22.48
N ASP A 389 14.24 -6.43 23.08
CA ASP A 389 15.06 -7.39 22.35
C ASP A 389 14.22 -8.50 21.71
N ALA A 390 13.19 -8.96 22.41
CA ALA A 390 12.23 -9.94 21.89
C ALA A 390 11.50 -9.43 20.63
N ALA A 391 11.20 -8.13 20.57
CA ALA A 391 10.58 -7.53 19.39
C ALA A 391 11.52 -7.52 18.18
N LEU A 392 12.82 -7.27 18.38
CA LEU A 392 13.82 -7.31 17.31
C LEU A 392 13.99 -8.72 16.75
N GLU A 393 14.09 -9.71 17.63
CA GLU A 393 14.17 -11.13 17.22
C GLU A 393 12.90 -11.59 16.51
N ALA A 394 11.72 -11.21 17.04
CA ALA A 394 10.43 -11.48 16.39
C ALA A 394 10.33 -10.81 15.02
N ALA A 395 10.79 -9.56 14.86
CA ALA A 395 10.79 -8.86 13.58
C ALA A 395 11.61 -9.58 12.53
N VAL A 396 12.80 -10.10 12.89
CA VAL A 396 13.64 -10.88 11.98
C VAL A 396 12.99 -12.22 11.63
N ASP A 397 12.50 -12.95 12.63
CA ASP A 397 11.90 -14.26 12.41
C ASP A 397 10.60 -14.21 11.61
N LEU A 398 9.69 -13.32 11.99
CA LEU A 398 8.39 -13.18 11.33
C LEU A 398 8.55 -12.60 9.92
N SER A 399 9.40 -11.57 9.74
CA SER A 399 9.64 -11.02 8.40
C SER A 399 10.33 -12.04 7.48
N SER A 400 11.27 -12.82 8.01
CA SER A 400 11.95 -13.88 7.25
C SER A 400 10.98 -14.97 6.79
N ARG A 401 10.00 -15.32 7.63
CA ARG A 401 9.03 -16.39 7.37
C ARG A 401 7.86 -15.94 6.49
N TYR A 402 7.38 -14.70 6.66
CA TYR A 402 6.11 -14.27 6.11
C TYR A 402 6.20 -13.15 5.07
N ILE A 403 7.27 -12.35 5.06
CA ILE A 403 7.46 -11.31 4.05
C ILE A 403 8.35 -11.85 2.95
N THR A 404 7.77 -12.08 1.77
CA THR A 404 8.45 -12.51 0.55
C THR A 404 8.72 -11.31 -0.36
N GLY A 405 9.74 -11.41 -1.22
CA GLY A 405 10.05 -10.38 -2.22
C GLY A 405 11.09 -9.34 -1.79
N ARG A 406 11.52 -9.33 -0.52
CA ARG A 406 12.63 -8.52 -0.01
C ARG A 406 13.57 -9.36 0.84
N CYS A 407 14.83 -8.95 0.91
CA CYS A 407 15.85 -9.64 1.69
C CYS A 407 16.02 -9.02 3.09
N LEU A 408 16.62 -9.81 4.01
CA LEU A 408 17.13 -9.26 5.24
C LEU A 408 18.36 -8.38 4.94
N PRO A 409 18.60 -7.29 5.71
CA PRO A 409 17.84 -6.85 6.89
C PRO A 409 16.65 -5.93 6.59
N ASP A 410 16.49 -5.41 5.37
CA ASP A 410 15.53 -4.35 4.99
C ASP A 410 14.09 -4.63 5.45
N LYS A 411 13.57 -5.84 5.16
CA LYS A 411 12.21 -6.22 5.57
C LYS A 411 11.99 -6.27 7.08
N ALA A 412 13.02 -6.53 7.87
CA ALA A 412 12.93 -6.53 9.32
C ALA A 412 13.01 -5.10 9.88
N ILE A 413 13.79 -4.23 9.24
CA ILE A 413 13.85 -2.80 9.52
C ILE A 413 12.49 -2.15 9.27
N ASP A 414 11.87 -2.43 8.11
CA ASP A 414 10.52 -1.92 7.77
C ASP A 414 9.47 -2.33 8.83
N VAL A 415 9.52 -3.57 9.31
CA VAL A 415 8.61 -4.05 10.36
C VAL A 415 8.78 -3.28 11.66
N ILE A 416 10.01 -3.00 12.08
CA ILE A 416 10.29 -2.24 13.31
C ILE A 416 9.88 -0.78 13.15
N ASP A 417 10.14 -0.18 11.99
CA ASP A 417 9.74 1.20 11.70
C ASP A 417 8.20 1.37 11.74
N GLU A 418 7.47 0.45 11.10
CA GLU A 418 6.01 0.45 11.14
C GLU A 418 5.46 0.14 12.54
N ALA A 419 6.11 -0.75 13.30
CA ALA A 419 5.73 -1.06 14.69
C ALA A 419 5.90 0.16 15.60
N GLY A 420 7.02 0.88 15.48
CA GLY A 420 7.26 2.12 16.21
C GLY A 420 6.24 3.21 15.87
N ALA A 421 5.98 3.41 14.58
CA ALA A 421 4.97 4.35 14.10
C ALA A 421 3.57 4.01 14.64
N ARG A 422 3.20 2.72 14.67
CA ARG A 422 1.90 2.25 15.16
C ARG A 422 1.71 2.47 16.65
N VAL A 423 2.72 2.14 17.47
CA VAL A 423 2.67 2.37 18.91
C VAL A 423 2.52 3.86 19.20
N ARG A 424 3.28 4.70 18.50
CA ARG A 424 3.16 6.16 18.62
C ARG A 424 1.78 6.67 18.23
N LEU A 425 1.19 6.17 17.14
CA LEU A 425 -0.16 6.52 16.71
C LEU A 425 -1.22 6.08 17.73
N LYS A 426 -1.10 4.86 18.30
CA LYS A 426 -1.99 4.41 19.37
C LYS A 426 -1.93 5.34 20.59
N ALA A 427 -0.72 5.78 20.99
CA ALA A 427 -0.53 6.72 22.09
C ALA A 427 -1.09 8.13 21.79
N MET A 428 -1.15 8.54 20.51
CA MET A 428 -1.70 9.82 20.07
C MET A 428 -3.20 9.78 19.79
N THR A 429 -3.82 8.60 19.72
CA THR A 429 -5.26 8.46 19.45
C THR A 429 -6.06 8.93 20.64
N LYS A 430 -6.98 9.87 20.44
CA LYS A 430 -7.86 10.38 21.51
C LYS A 430 -8.67 9.24 22.12
N PRO A 431 -8.76 9.16 23.46
CA PRO A 431 -9.61 8.19 24.12
C PRO A 431 -11.06 8.28 23.64
N PRO A 432 -11.79 7.16 23.58
CA PRO A 432 -13.20 7.13 23.16
C PRO A 432 -14.06 8.08 24.02
N ASP A 433 -13.77 8.20 25.31
CA ASP A 433 -14.45 9.11 26.23
C ASP A 433 -14.44 10.57 25.79
N LEU A 434 -13.36 11.02 25.12
CA LEU A 434 -13.29 12.39 24.58
C LEU A 434 -14.15 12.56 23.33
N LYS A 435 -14.40 11.50 22.56
CA LYS A 435 -15.32 11.55 21.41
C LYS A 435 -16.77 11.61 21.88
N GLU A 436 -17.13 10.80 22.87
CA GLU A 436 -18.48 10.81 23.46
C GLU A 436 -18.82 12.18 24.05
N ILE A 437 -17.88 12.81 24.75
CA ILE A 437 -18.06 14.18 25.27
C ILE A 437 -18.22 15.20 24.13
N ASP A 438 -17.54 15.01 22.99
CA ASP A 438 -17.69 15.90 21.83
C ASP A 438 -19.08 15.78 21.20
N GLU A 439 -19.57 14.56 21.03
CA GLU A 439 -20.91 14.28 20.51
C GLU A 439 -22.00 14.83 21.46
N GLU A 440 -21.80 14.70 22.77
CA GLU A 440 -22.73 15.20 23.75
C GLU A 440 -22.75 16.74 23.82
N VAL A 441 -21.60 17.39 23.69
CA VAL A 441 -21.51 18.85 23.57
C VAL A 441 -22.16 19.36 22.29
N GLU A 442 -22.02 18.65 21.17
CA GLU A 442 -22.70 19.00 19.93
C GLU A 442 -24.23 18.85 20.07
N ARG A 443 -24.70 17.77 20.71
CA ARG A 443 -26.12 17.57 20.96
C ARG A 443 -26.70 18.69 21.82
N LEU A 444 -26.05 19.01 22.95
CA LEU A 444 -26.50 20.11 23.83
C LEU A 444 -26.48 21.48 23.14
N ASN A 445 -25.54 21.71 22.21
CA ASN A 445 -25.54 22.95 21.43
C ASN A 445 -26.72 23.00 20.44
N LYS A 446 -27.11 21.90 19.81
CA LYS A 446 -28.32 21.85 18.96
C LYS A 446 -29.59 22.06 19.76
N GLU A 447 -29.73 21.36 20.89
CA GLU A 447 -30.89 21.53 21.79
C GLU A 447 -30.97 22.98 22.34
N LYS A 448 -29.83 23.63 22.59
CA LYS A 448 -29.77 25.03 22.98
C LYS A 448 -30.28 25.95 21.86
N GLU A 449 -29.87 25.72 20.60
CA GLU A 449 -30.31 26.49 19.44
C GLU A 449 -31.83 26.33 19.22
N GLU A 450 -32.38 25.14 19.38
CA GLU A 450 -33.79 24.85 19.32
C GLU A 450 -34.58 25.56 20.46
N ALA A 451 -34.04 25.56 21.69
CA ALA A 451 -34.62 26.25 22.82
C ALA A 451 -34.64 27.80 22.61
N VAL A 452 -33.58 28.34 22.01
CA VAL A 452 -33.55 29.78 21.64
C VAL A 452 -34.58 30.11 20.54
N ALA A 453 -34.71 29.21 19.53
CA ALA A 453 -35.72 29.39 18.48
C ALA A 453 -37.16 29.35 19.03
N ASN A 454 -37.40 28.58 20.08
CA ASN A 454 -38.67 28.46 20.78
C ASN A 454 -38.88 29.54 21.85
N GLN A 455 -37.95 30.52 22.00
CA GLN A 455 -37.96 31.60 23.01
C GLN A 455 -37.95 31.15 24.47
N ASP A 456 -37.51 29.93 24.73
CA ASP A 456 -37.31 29.34 26.06
C ASP A 456 -35.88 29.64 26.58
N PHE A 457 -35.70 30.89 27.03
CA PHE A 457 -34.39 31.41 27.45
C PHE A 457 -33.87 30.74 28.73
N GLU A 458 -34.77 30.29 29.61
CA GLU A 458 -34.36 29.62 30.87
C GLU A 458 -33.75 28.23 30.61
N LYS A 459 -34.36 27.48 29.70
CA LYS A 459 -33.87 26.20 29.23
C LYS A 459 -32.56 26.32 28.42
N ALA A 460 -32.46 27.36 27.59
CA ALA A 460 -31.25 27.65 26.84
C ALA A 460 -30.06 28.01 27.72
N ALA A 461 -30.32 28.73 28.84
CA ALA A 461 -29.30 29.06 29.86
C ALA A 461 -28.80 27.79 30.60
N ALA A 462 -29.73 26.92 31.01
CA ALA A 462 -29.39 25.66 31.65
C ALA A 462 -28.57 24.71 30.74
N LEU A 463 -28.93 24.61 29.47
CA LEU A 463 -28.20 23.82 28.46
C LEU A 463 -26.79 24.38 28.18
N ARG A 464 -26.67 25.71 28.14
CA ARG A 464 -25.36 26.38 28.03
C ARG A 464 -24.45 26.06 29.20
N ASP A 465 -24.97 26.15 30.45
CA ASP A 465 -24.19 25.86 31.65
C ASP A 465 -23.74 24.37 31.67
N GLN A 466 -24.55 23.44 31.18
CA GLN A 466 -24.18 22.06 31.04
C GLN A 466 -23.10 21.86 29.95
N ALA A 467 -23.24 22.47 28.80
CA ALA A 467 -22.25 22.42 27.72
C ALA A 467 -20.89 23.02 28.17
N ASP A 468 -20.92 24.10 28.93
CA ASP A 468 -19.71 24.74 29.47
C ASP A 468 -19.01 23.89 30.54
N LYS A 469 -19.76 23.18 31.39
CA LYS A 469 -19.21 22.19 32.34
C LYS A 469 -18.53 21.04 31.61
N LEU A 470 -19.18 20.48 30.57
CA LEU A 470 -18.59 19.41 29.74
C LEU A 470 -17.37 19.89 28.96
N LYS A 471 -17.36 21.12 28.43
CA LYS A 471 -16.19 21.72 27.78
C LYS A 471 -15.00 21.87 28.75
N LYS A 472 -15.24 22.29 30.00
CA LYS A 472 -14.19 22.36 31.02
C LYS A 472 -13.67 20.95 31.36
N LYS A 473 -14.56 19.97 31.53
CA LYS A 473 -14.18 18.57 31.77
C LYS A 473 -13.34 18.03 30.62
N LYS A 474 -13.75 18.29 29.37
CA LYS A 474 -12.98 17.94 28.18
C LYS A 474 -11.59 18.57 28.17
N GLN A 475 -11.48 19.85 28.55
CA GLN A 475 -10.18 20.54 28.60
C GLN A 475 -9.23 19.94 29.65
N SER A 476 -9.73 19.60 30.85
CA SER A 476 -8.93 18.92 31.86
C SER A 476 -8.51 17.53 31.40
N MET A 477 -9.44 16.71 30.90
CA MET A 477 -9.13 15.38 30.37
C MET A 477 -8.17 15.43 29.15
N THR A 478 -8.26 16.46 28.32
CA THR A 478 -7.33 16.64 27.20
C THR A 478 -5.93 17.02 27.68
N ARG A 479 -5.83 17.81 28.76
CA ARG A 479 -4.52 18.12 29.40
C ARG A 479 -3.92 16.85 30.00
N ASP A 480 -4.68 16.18 30.85
CA ASP A 480 -4.23 14.95 31.50
C ASP A 480 -3.82 13.86 30.49
N TRP A 481 -4.57 13.75 29.40
CA TRP A 481 -4.21 12.85 28.32
C TRP A 481 -2.93 13.29 27.57
N ARG A 482 -2.77 14.59 27.30
CA ARG A 482 -1.55 15.11 26.66
C ARG A 482 -0.31 14.92 27.53
N ASP A 483 -0.45 15.12 28.82
CA ASP A 483 0.65 14.96 29.76
C ASP A 483 1.00 13.48 29.92
N LYS A 484 0.00 12.60 30.04
CA LYS A 484 0.20 11.13 29.99
C LYS A 484 0.77 10.64 28.64
N SER A 485 0.32 11.18 27.50
CA SER A 485 0.87 10.83 26.18
C SER A 485 2.29 11.32 25.94
N ARG A 486 2.74 12.34 26.69
CA ARG A 486 4.13 12.81 26.65
C ARG A 486 5.06 11.97 27.51
N GLU A 487 4.55 11.37 28.58
CA GLU A 487 5.28 10.54 29.53
C GLU A 487 5.19 9.04 29.21
N ALA A 488 4.23 8.62 28.40
CA ALA A 488 4.09 7.23 28.01
C ALA A 488 5.09 6.90 26.89
N ASP A 489 6.24 6.39 27.27
CA ASP A 489 7.11 5.64 26.36
C ASP A 489 6.38 4.34 25.96
N GLY A 490 5.76 4.35 24.80
CA GLY A 490 5.13 3.13 24.25
C GLY A 490 6.22 2.08 24.06
N VAL A 491 5.93 0.84 24.45
CA VAL A 491 6.85 -0.28 24.26
C VAL A 491 6.44 -1.07 23.01
N VAL A 492 7.39 -1.29 22.12
CA VAL A 492 7.24 -2.24 21.00
C VAL A 492 7.65 -3.61 21.53
N ASP A 493 6.69 -4.51 21.63
CA ASP A 493 6.86 -5.90 22.05
C ASP A 493 6.64 -6.88 20.89
N GLU A 494 6.80 -8.18 21.15
CA GLU A 494 6.59 -9.25 20.18
C GLU A 494 5.15 -9.25 19.61
N GLU A 495 4.15 -8.87 20.42
CA GLU A 495 2.75 -8.87 20.00
C GLU A 495 2.48 -7.75 18.98
N VAL A 496 3.02 -6.55 19.22
CA VAL A 496 2.92 -5.43 18.28
C VAL A 496 3.57 -5.79 16.94
N VAL A 497 4.75 -6.40 16.97
CA VAL A 497 5.46 -6.86 15.77
C VAL A 497 4.62 -7.89 15.02
N ALA A 498 4.05 -8.87 15.72
CA ALA A 498 3.19 -9.87 15.11
C ALA A 498 1.92 -9.24 14.49
N GLU A 499 1.34 -8.23 15.16
CA GLU A 499 0.19 -7.48 14.65
C GLU A 499 0.54 -6.68 13.38
N VAL A 500 1.72 -6.07 13.32
CA VAL A 500 2.21 -5.35 12.15
C VAL A 500 2.42 -6.30 10.98
N VAL A 501 3.17 -7.38 11.18
CA VAL A 501 3.41 -8.37 10.13
C VAL A 501 2.09 -9.00 9.66
N SER A 502 1.15 -9.24 10.58
CA SER A 502 -0.20 -9.70 10.25
C SER A 502 -0.92 -8.73 9.32
N LYS A 503 -0.83 -7.43 9.58
CA LYS A 503 -1.46 -6.40 8.75
C LYS A 503 -0.77 -6.25 7.39
N MET A 504 0.57 -6.31 7.35
CA MET A 504 1.35 -6.25 6.10
C MET A 504 1.08 -7.44 5.18
N THR A 505 0.88 -8.61 5.75
CA THR A 505 0.77 -9.88 5.01
C THR A 505 -0.67 -10.38 4.87
N GLY A 506 -1.61 -9.84 5.66
CA GLY A 506 -2.99 -10.32 5.73
C GLY A 506 -3.17 -11.63 6.53
N ILE A 507 -2.11 -12.11 7.23
CA ILE A 507 -2.18 -13.34 8.03
C ILE A 507 -2.43 -12.99 9.49
N PRO A 508 -3.33 -13.63 10.18
CA PRO A 508 -3.42 -13.55 11.64
C PRO A 508 -2.21 -14.26 12.28
N LEU A 509 -1.21 -13.49 12.71
CA LEU A 509 0.04 -13.99 13.32
C LEU A 509 0.11 -13.78 14.82
N THR A 510 -0.79 -13.00 15.39
CA THR A 510 -0.94 -12.89 16.84
C THR A 510 -1.05 -14.29 17.43
N ARG A 511 -0.38 -14.55 18.56
CA ARG A 511 -0.55 -15.82 19.33
C ARG A 511 -2.02 -16.14 19.29
N MET A 512 -2.35 -17.38 18.85
CA MET A 512 -3.73 -17.80 18.73
C MET A 512 -4.46 -17.35 19.97
N SER A 513 -5.26 -16.30 19.85
CA SER A 513 -6.09 -15.86 20.94
C SER A 513 -7.00 -17.02 21.31
N THR A 514 -7.47 -17.07 22.53
CA THR A 514 -8.49 -18.07 22.95
C THR A 514 -9.67 -18.07 21.98
N GLU A 515 -9.96 -16.92 21.35
CA GLU A 515 -10.99 -16.78 20.30
C GLU A 515 -10.59 -17.45 18.98
N ASP A 516 -9.33 -17.36 18.53
CA ASP A 516 -8.86 -18.04 17.33
C ASP A 516 -8.78 -19.55 17.51
N GLN A 517 -8.42 -20.01 18.70
CA GLN A 517 -8.49 -21.43 19.06
C GLN A 517 -9.94 -21.93 19.03
N ALA A 518 -10.86 -21.19 19.65
CA ALA A 518 -12.28 -21.52 19.63
C ALA A 518 -12.83 -21.49 18.19
N ARG A 519 -12.43 -20.52 17.37
CA ARG A 519 -12.80 -20.43 15.96
C ARG A 519 -12.29 -21.62 15.14
N LEU A 520 -11.03 -22.03 15.31
CA LEU A 520 -10.47 -23.21 14.63
C LEU A 520 -11.12 -24.51 15.10
N MET A 521 -11.49 -24.60 16.39
CA MET A 521 -12.27 -25.76 16.91
C MET A 521 -13.68 -25.76 16.34
N GLY A 522 -14.31 -24.60 16.16
CA GLY A 522 -15.63 -24.43 15.55
C GLY A 522 -15.65 -24.50 14.01
N MET A 523 -14.49 -24.68 13.35
CA MET A 523 -14.34 -24.65 11.89
C MET A 523 -15.32 -25.60 11.18
N GLU A 524 -15.50 -26.81 11.70
CA GLU A 524 -16.40 -27.81 11.11
C GLU A 524 -17.83 -27.26 11.05
N ASN A 525 -18.32 -26.66 12.13
CA ASN A 525 -19.68 -26.11 12.21
C ASN A 525 -19.87 -24.94 11.25
N GLU A 526 -18.85 -24.08 11.10
CA GLU A 526 -18.90 -22.95 10.18
C GLU A 526 -18.89 -23.39 8.71
N LEU A 527 -18.10 -24.41 8.38
CA LEU A 527 -18.10 -25.00 7.04
C LEU A 527 -19.41 -25.73 6.72
N HIS A 528 -20.00 -26.43 7.70
CA HIS A 528 -21.30 -27.09 7.55
C HIS A 528 -22.45 -26.12 7.26
N LYS A 529 -22.39 -24.88 7.73
CA LYS A 529 -23.40 -23.85 7.38
C LYS A 529 -23.45 -23.55 5.88
N LYS A 530 -22.33 -23.76 5.17
CA LYS A 530 -22.19 -23.43 3.74
C LYS A 530 -22.17 -24.67 2.86
N VAL A 531 -21.63 -25.78 3.35
CA VAL A 531 -21.46 -27.03 2.58
C VAL A 531 -22.23 -28.14 3.28
N ILE A 532 -23.26 -28.61 2.63
CA ILE A 532 -24.19 -29.60 3.17
C ILE A 532 -23.79 -31.02 2.74
N GLY A 533 -23.96 -31.98 3.63
CA GLY A 533 -23.88 -33.38 3.31
C GLY A 533 -22.50 -33.98 3.04
N GLN A 534 -21.42 -33.29 3.38
CA GLN A 534 -20.03 -33.72 3.11
C GLN A 534 -19.19 -33.76 4.41
N GLU A 535 -19.73 -34.40 5.47
CA GLU A 535 -19.11 -34.37 6.81
C GLU A 535 -17.70 -34.94 6.84
N ALA A 536 -17.46 -36.07 6.18
CA ALA A 536 -16.13 -36.69 6.12
C ALA A 536 -15.08 -35.74 5.43
N ALA A 537 -15.49 -35.04 4.38
CA ALA A 537 -14.62 -34.09 3.68
C ALA A 537 -14.25 -32.90 4.56
N ILE A 538 -15.25 -32.30 5.21
CA ILE A 538 -15.06 -31.16 6.12
C ILE A 538 -14.17 -31.54 7.29
N LYS A 539 -14.38 -32.71 7.90
CA LYS A 539 -13.59 -33.23 9.02
C LYS A 539 -12.12 -33.46 8.65
N SER A 540 -11.85 -34.05 7.47
CA SER A 540 -10.49 -34.28 6.96
C SER A 540 -9.74 -32.95 6.72
N VAL A 541 -10.38 -32.00 6.04
CA VAL A 541 -9.79 -30.68 5.78
C VAL A 541 -9.54 -29.95 7.10
N SER A 542 -10.50 -29.92 8.00
CA SER A 542 -10.38 -29.24 9.30
C SER A 542 -9.26 -29.83 10.16
N LYS A 543 -9.11 -31.16 10.16
CA LYS A 543 -8.04 -31.85 10.87
C LYS A 543 -6.64 -31.46 10.32
N ALA A 544 -6.48 -31.41 9.01
CA ALA A 544 -5.21 -31.05 8.39
C ALA A 544 -4.84 -29.58 8.61
N VAL A 545 -5.82 -28.67 8.53
CA VAL A 545 -5.63 -27.24 8.83
C VAL A 545 -5.24 -27.05 10.30
N ARG A 546 -5.93 -27.71 11.24
CA ARG A 546 -5.58 -27.66 12.67
C ARG A 546 -4.16 -28.18 12.92
N ARG A 547 -3.76 -29.30 12.29
CA ARG A 547 -2.41 -29.85 12.38
C ARG A 547 -1.34 -28.86 11.87
N SER A 548 -1.61 -28.17 10.78
CA SER A 548 -0.69 -27.17 10.24
C SER A 548 -0.59 -25.95 11.15
N ARG A 549 -1.72 -25.45 11.68
CA ARG A 549 -1.74 -24.29 12.56
C ARG A 549 -1.15 -24.53 13.95
N SER A 550 -1.19 -25.78 14.44
CA SER A 550 -0.55 -26.16 15.71
C SER A 550 1.00 -26.28 15.62
N GLY A 551 1.58 -26.04 14.44
CA GLY A 551 3.03 -26.13 14.25
C GLY A 551 3.59 -27.56 14.15
N LEU A 552 2.74 -28.58 14.07
CA LEU A 552 3.14 -29.99 14.00
C LEU A 552 3.45 -30.47 12.57
N LYS A 553 3.24 -29.62 11.58
CA LYS A 553 3.54 -29.91 10.16
C LYS A 553 4.92 -29.39 9.78
N ASP A 554 5.59 -30.07 8.83
CA ASP A 554 6.85 -29.61 8.26
C ASP A 554 6.69 -28.18 7.68
N PRO A 555 7.47 -27.20 8.15
CA PRO A 555 7.38 -25.81 7.70
C PRO A 555 7.75 -25.60 6.23
N LYS A 556 8.34 -26.59 5.58
CA LYS A 556 8.71 -26.53 4.15
C LYS A 556 7.54 -26.86 3.22
N ARG A 557 6.46 -27.48 3.71
CA ARG A 557 5.32 -27.93 2.90
C ARG A 557 4.17 -26.93 2.95
N PRO A 558 3.27 -26.92 1.93
CA PRO A 558 2.04 -26.15 1.96
C PRO A 558 1.18 -26.48 3.19
N ILE A 559 0.28 -25.57 3.60
CA ILE A 559 -0.66 -25.78 4.72
C ILE A 559 -1.46 -27.07 4.55
N GLY A 560 -1.94 -27.35 3.32
CA GLY A 560 -2.67 -28.55 2.97
C GLY A 560 -2.59 -28.83 1.49
N SER A 561 -2.58 -30.11 1.12
CA SER A 561 -2.63 -30.56 -0.27
C SER A 561 -3.63 -31.73 -0.38
N PHE A 562 -4.74 -31.48 -1.07
CA PHE A 562 -5.87 -32.38 -1.14
C PHE A 562 -6.29 -32.69 -2.57
N VAL A 563 -6.75 -33.92 -2.80
CA VAL A 563 -7.51 -34.27 -4.00
C VAL A 563 -8.97 -34.47 -3.61
N PHE A 564 -9.86 -33.69 -4.22
CA PHE A 564 -11.32 -33.82 -4.09
C PHE A 564 -11.87 -34.67 -5.23
N ALA A 565 -12.14 -35.92 -4.97
CA ALA A 565 -12.66 -36.86 -5.96
C ALA A 565 -14.18 -37.04 -5.80
N GLY A 566 -14.90 -37.16 -6.91
CA GLY A 566 -16.33 -37.40 -6.87
C GLY A 566 -17.09 -36.79 -8.04
N PRO A 567 -18.41 -37.03 -8.13
CA PRO A 567 -19.24 -36.53 -9.21
C PRO A 567 -19.31 -35.01 -9.28
N THR A 568 -19.80 -34.47 -10.39
CA THR A 568 -20.00 -33.02 -10.54
C THR A 568 -21.18 -32.55 -9.69
N GLY A 569 -21.11 -31.29 -9.23
CA GLY A 569 -22.23 -30.64 -8.51
C GLY A 569 -22.46 -31.09 -7.06
N VAL A 570 -21.50 -31.79 -6.42
CA VAL A 570 -21.59 -32.25 -5.01
C VAL A 570 -20.95 -31.28 -4.01
N GLY A 571 -20.42 -30.11 -4.46
CA GLY A 571 -19.91 -29.08 -3.58
C GLY A 571 -18.39 -28.97 -3.47
N LYS A 572 -17.58 -29.64 -4.32
CA LYS A 572 -16.10 -29.60 -4.29
C LYS A 572 -15.55 -28.17 -4.36
N THR A 573 -15.96 -27.41 -5.35
CA THR A 573 -15.55 -25.99 -5.54
C THR A 573 -16.13 -25.08 -4.43
N LEU A 574 -17.33 -25.40 -3.92
CA LEU A 574 -17.96 -24.66 -2.84
C LEU A 574 -17.19 -24.79 -1.52
N LEU A 575 -16.72 -26.01 -1.19
CA LEU A 575 -15.88 -26.24 -0.02
C LEU A 575 -14.56 -25.47 -0.12
N ALA A 576 -13.93 -25.41 -1.30
CA ALA A 576 -12.73 -24.60 -1.50
C ALA A 576 -12.98 -23.10 -1.27
N LYS A 577 -14.12 -22.57 -1.77
CA LYS A 577 -14.53 -21.17 -1.52
C LYS A 577 -14.83 -20.91 -0.04
N ALA A 578 -15.56 -21.80 0.61
CA ALA A 578 -15.88 -21.68 2.02
C ALA A 578 -14.61 -21.71 2.89
N LEU A 579 -13.65 -22.57 2.51
CA LEU A 579 -12.35 -22.66 3.17
C LEU A 579 -11.53 -21.37 3.01
N ALA A 580 -11.47 -20.79 1.80
CA ALA A 580 -10.79 -19.53 1.54
C ALA A 580 -11.38 -18.40 2.41
N GLN A 581 -12.68 -18.27 2.43
CA GLN A 581 -13.37 -17.27 3.24
C GLN A 581 -13.17 -17.48 4.76
N PHE A 582 -13.16 -18.73 5.23
CA PHE A 582 -12.92 -19.02 6.64
C PHE A 582 -11.47 -18.71 7.05
N MET A 583 -10.50 -19.16 6.25
CA MET A 583 -9.08 -19.06 6.58
C MET A 583 -8.50 -17.66 6.40
N PHE A 584 -8.92 -16.95 5.36
CA PHE A 584 -8.31 -15.70 4.93
C PHE A 584 -9.26 -14.50 5.00
N GLY A 585 -10.53 -14.72 5.40
CA GLY A 585 -11.52 -13.66 5.56
C GLY A 585 -12.11 -13.12 4.25
N ASP A 586 -11.55 -13.52 3.10
CA ASP A 586 -11.90 -13.03 1.77
C ASP A 586 -12.20 -14.22 0.85
N ALA A 587 -13.32 -14.17 0.14
CA ALA A 587 -13.65 -15.16 -0.88
C ALA A 587 -12.72 -15.07 -2.11
N ASP A 588 -12.15 -13.89 -2.35
CA ASP A 588 -11.18 -13.64 -3.43
C ASP A 588 -9.78 -14.21 -3.15
N ALA A 589 -9.55 -14.75 -1.94
CA ALA A 589 -8.35 -15.52 -1.62
C ALA A 589 -8.34 -16.91 -2.29
N LEU A 590 -9.34 -17.23 -3.15
CA LEU A 590 -9.37 -18.42 -3.98
C LEU A 590 -8.76 -18.14 -5.37
N ILE A 591 -7.65 -18.81 -5.67
CA ILE A 591 -7.05 -18.83 -7.01
C ILE A 591 -7.56 -20.07 -7.74
N GLN A 592 -8.54 -19.91 -8.61
CA GLN A 592 -9.09 -21.01 -9.39
C GLN A 592 -8.44 -21.06 -10.79
N ILE A 593 -8.00 -22.24 -11.19
CA ILE A 593 -7.38 -22.54 -12.50
C ILE A 593 -8.04 -23.81 -13.03
N ASP A 594 -8.57 -23.74 -14.25
CA ASP A 594 -9.14 -24.89 -14.96
C ASP A 594 -8.03 -25.62 -15.73
N MET A 595 -7.77 -26.86 -15.37
CA MET A 595 -6.71 -27.66 -16.00
C MET A 595 -7.07 -28.12 -17.42
N SER A 596 -8.31 -27.96 -17.85
CA SER A 596 -8.70 -28.21 -19.25
C SER A 596 -8.00 -27.26 -20.22
N GLU A 597 -7.57 -26.08 -19.78
CA GLU A 597 -6.79 -25.14 -20.61
C GLU A 597 -5.31 -25.53 -20.71
N TYR A 598 -4.84 -26.48 -19.91
CA TYR A 598 -3.43 -26.88 -19.77
C TYR A 598 -3.16 -28.32 -20.17
N MET A 599 -3.89 -28.80 -21.17
CA MET A 599 -3.71 -30.15 -21.73
C MET A 599 -2.43 -30.28 -22.58
N GLU A 600 -1.98 -29.19 -23.17
CA GLU A 600 -0.84 -29.17 -24.07
C GLU A 600 0.41 -28.62 -23.41
N LYS A 601 1.57 -29.15 -23.77
CA LYS A 601 2.86 -28.82 -23.19
C LYS A 601 3.19 -27.30 -23.20
N HIS A 602 2.87 -26.63 -24.30
CA HIS A 602 3.14 -25.19 -24.41
C HIS A 602 2.22 -24.33 -23.53
N ASN A 603 1.04 -24.81 -23.20
CA ASN A 603 0.17 -24.12 -22.26
C ASN A 603 0.64 -24.22 -20.82
N VAL A 604 1.38 -25.29 -20.45
CA VAL A 604 1.96 -25.41 -19.11
C VAL A 604 2.94 -24.26 -18.81
N SER A 605 3.67 -23.80 -19.83
CA SER A 605 4.56 -22.64 -19.70
C SER A 605 3.81 -21.36 -19.28
N ARG A 606 2.52 -21.24 -19.57
CA ARG A 606 1.71 -20.09 -19.12
C ARG A 606 1.45 -20.09 -17.60
N LEU A 607 1.55 -21.24 -16.93
CA LEU A 607 1.41 -21.32 -15.49
C LEU A 607 2.65 -20.76 -14.76
N ILE A 608 3.85 -21.08 -15.26
CA ILE A 608 5.14 -20.76 -14.65
C ILE A 608 5.76 -19.51 -15.29
N GLY A 609 5.43 -19.24 -16.54
CA GLY A 609 6.02 -18.23 -17.42
C GLY A 609 6.73 -18.88 -18.61
N ALA A 610 6.74 -18.20 -19.75
CA ALA A 610 7.42 -18.68 -20.96
C ALA A 610 8.95 -18.56 -20.80
N PRO A 611 9.73 -19.50 -21.37
CA PRO A 611 11.20 -19.38 -21.40
C PRO A 611 11.65 -18.13 -22.17
N PRO A 612 12.86 -17.61 -21.91
CA PRO A 612 13.41 -16.47 -22.63
C PRO A 612 13.39 -16.70 -24.15
N GLY A 613 12.89 -15.73 -24.89
CA GLY A 613 12.80 -15.78 -26.36
C GLY A 613 11.48 -16.31 -26.93
N TYR A 614 10.53 -16.75 -26.09
CA TYR A 614 9.18 -17.12 -26.52
C TYR A 614 8.18 -15.99 -26.29
N VAL A 615 7.11 -15.97 -27.10
CA VAL A 615 6.00 -15.01 -26.95
C VAL A 615 5.35 -15.19 -25.57
N GLY A 616 5.16 -14.08 -24.85
CA GLY A 616 4.59 -14.10 -23.50
C GLY A 616 5.61 -14.20 -22.36
N PHE A 617 6.92 -14.14 -22.63
CA PHE A 617 7.96 -14.11 -21.58
C PHE A 617 7.79 -12.95 -20.61
N GLU A 618 7.42 -11.76 -21.10
CA GLU A 618 7.27 -10.54 -20.27
C GLU A 618 6.01 -10.57 -19.38
N GLU A 619 5.01 -11.39 -19.71
CA GLU A 619 3.75 -11.44 -18.95
C GLU A 619 3.85 -12.23 -17.64
N GLY A 620 4.93 -13.00 -17.43
CA GLY A 620 5.07 -13.90 -16.27
C GLY A 620 4.08 -15.06 -16.27
N GLY A 621 4.20 -15.96 -15.29
CA GLY A 621 3.30 -17.12 -15.17
C GLY A 621 2.01 -16.79 -14.43
N GLN A 622 0.88 -17.26 -14.95
CA GLN A 622 -0.44 -16.98 -14.37
C GLN A 622 -0.58 -17.48 -12.92
N LEU A 623 -0.08 -18.66 -12.61
CA LEU A 623 -0.10 -19.20 -11.25
C LEU A 623 0.92 -18.49 -10.38
N THR A 624 2.17 -18.37 -10.86
CA THR A 624 3.27 -17.79 -10.09
C THR A 624 3.04 -16.31 -9.75
N GLU A 625 2.52 -15.52 -10.69
CA GLU A 625 2.19 -14.10 -10.43
C GLU A 625 1.01 -13.93 -9.46
N LYS A 626 -0.06 -14.77 -9.58
CA LYS A 626 -1.18 -14.72 -8.64
C LYS A 626 -0.73 -15.05 -7.22
N ILE A 627 0.10 -16.08 -7.03
CA ILE A 627 0.64 -16.47 -5.72
C ILE A 627 1.61 -15.42 -5.19
N ARG A 628 2.45 -14.83 -6.04
CA ARG A 628 3.36 -13.76 -5.62
C ARG A 628 2.63 -12.53 -5.08
N ARG A 629 1.47 -12.20 -5.70
CA ARG A 629 0.61 -11.10 -5.23
C ARG A 629 -0.18 -11.46 -3.98
N ARG A 630 -0.57 -12.74 -3.85
CA ARG A 630 -1.34 -13.25 -2.69
C ARG A 630 -0.71 -14.56 -2.21
N PRO A 631 0.36 -14.51 -1.41
CA PRO A 631 1.06 -15.71 -0.93
C PRO A 631 0.22 -16.55 0.05
N TYR A 632 -0.95 -16.06 0.45
CA TYR A 632 -1.92 -16.71 1.32
C TYR A 632 -3.22 -16.88 0.56
N ALA A 633 -3.38 -18.07 -0.02
CA ALA A 633 -4.52 -18.36 -0.87
C ALA A 633 -4.87 -19.85 -0.84
N VAL A 634 -6.11 -20.15 -1.21
CA VAL A 634 -6.50 -21.50 -1.61
C VAL A 634 -6.31 -21.59 -3.12
N VAL A 635 -5.45 -22.49 -3.55
CA VAL A 635 -5.22 -22.78 -4.98
C VAL A 635 -6.11 -23.94 -5.36
N LEU A 636 -7.09 -23.70 -6.21
CA LEU A 636 -7.99 -24.71 -6.73
C LEU A 636 -7.62 -25.04 -8.19
N LEU A 637 -7.14 -26.25 -8.41
CA LEU A 637 -6.85 -26.81 -9.73
C LEU A 637 -8.02 -27.70 -10.12
N ASP A 638 -8.89 -27.20 -10.99
CA ASP A 638 -10.10 -27.91 -11.39
C ASP A 638 -9.82 -28.90 -12.52
N GLU A 639 -10.41 -30.09 -12.49
CA GLU A 639 -10.26 -31.18 -13.47
C GLU A 639 -8.80 -31.58 -13.72
N ILE A 640 -8.05 -31.86 -12.64
CA ILE A 640 -6.60 -32.14 -12.66
C ILE A 640 -6.23 -33.32 -13.58
N GLU A 641 -7.15 -34.30 -13.78
CA GLU A 641 -6.96 -35.43 -14.68
C GLU A 641 -6.76 -35.06 -16.15
N LYS A 642 -7.15 -33.85 -16.53
CA LYS A 642 -6.97 -33.33 -17.90
C LYS A 642 -5.63 -32.63 -18.11
N ALA A 643 -4.90 -32.36 -17.05
CA ALA A 643 -3.64 -31.64 -17.10
C ALA A 643 -2.53 -32.42 -17.79
N HIS A 644 -1.65 -31.72 -18.50
CA HIS A 644 -0.45 -32.34 -19.08
C HIS A 644 0.45 -32.92 -17.96
N PRO A 645 1.17 -34.04 -18.20
CA PRO A 645 2.06 -34.67 -17.24
C PRO A 645 3.09 -33.72 -16.57
N ASP A 646 3.54 -32.69 -17.28
CA ASP A 646 4.50 -31.70 -16.73
C ASP A 646 3.90 -30.86 -15.58
N VAL A 647 2.57 -30.69 -15.53
CA VAL A 647 1.90 -30.04 -14.40
C VAL A 647 2.08 -30.85 -13.12
N PHE A 648 2.02 -32.18 -13.20
CA PHE A 648 2.25 -33.04 -12.03
C PHE A 648 3.69 -32.92 -11.53
N ASN A 649 4.67 -32.85 -12.44
CA ASN A 649 6.07 -32.66 -12.06
C ASN A 649 6.29 -31.31 -11.33
N MET A 650 5.63 -30.24 -11.80
CA MET A 650 5.64 -28.93 -11.14
C MET A 650 4.98 -29.01 -9.75
N LEU A 651 3.83 -29.66 -9.62
CA LEU A 651 3.13 -29.81 -8.34
C LEU A 651 3.92 -30.66 -7.35
N LEU A 652 4.68 -31.65 -7.80
CA LEU A 652 5.59 -32.40 -6.94
C LEU A 652 6.60 -31.50 -6.24
N GLN A 653 7.21 -30.57 -6.97
CA GLN A 653 8.13 -29.59 -6.39
C GLN A 653 7.42 -28.69 -5.35
N VAL A 654 6.22 -28.22 -5.67
CA VAL A 654 5.44 -27.39 -4.75
C VAL A 654 5.07 -28.15 -3.46
N MET A 655 4.62 -29.40 -3.56
CA MET A 655 4.22 -30.22 -2.41
C MET A 655 5.40 -30.65 -1.54
N GLU A 656 6.61 -30.74 -2.07
CA GLU A 656 7.80 -31.22 -1.37
C GLU A 656 8.59 -30.06 -0.76
N GLU A 657 8.89 -29.03 -1.57
CA GLU A 657 9.75 -27.92 -1.19
C GLU A 657 8.94 -26.66 -0.81
N GLY A 658 7.62 -26.65 -1.06
CA GLY A 658 6.76 -25.49 -0.84
C GLY A 658 7.13 -24.28 -1.68
N ARG A 659 7.84 -24.45 -2.78
CA ARG A 659 8.28 -23.39 -3.67
C ARG A 659 8.22 -23.82 -5.14
N LEU A 660 8.12 -22.85 -6.01
CA LEU A 660 8.16 -23.04 -7.45
C LEU A 660 9.05 -21.96 -8.07
N THR A 661 9.98 -22.36 -8.93
CA THR A 661 10.83 -21.41 -9.65
C THR A 661 10.11 -20.96 -10.92
N ASP A 662 9.95 -19.65 -11.09
CA ASP A 662 9.33 -19.07 -12.30
C ASP A 662 10.33 -19.00 -13.47
N SER A 663 9.84 -18.57 -14.66
CA SER A 663 10.66 -18.39 -15.87
C SER A 663 11.76 -17.33 -15.73
N PHE A 664 11.64 -16.44 -14.76
CA PHE A 664 12.66 -15.42 -14.43
C PHE A 664 13.70 -15.92 -13.43
N GLY A 665 13.63 -17.20 -12.99
CA GLY A 665 14.52 -17.74 -11.96
C GLY A 665 14.13 -17.38 -10.54
N ARG A 666 13.00 -16.70 -10.30
CA ARG A 666 12.56 -16.28 -8.97
C ARG A 666 11.83 -17.43 -8.27
N ASN A 667 12.08 -17.59 -6.98
CA ASN A 667 11.39 -18.58 -6.16
C ASN A 667 10.05 -18.01 -5.64
N VAL A 668 8.96 -18.65 -6.03
CA VAL A 668 7.61 -18.31 -5.56
C VAL A 668 7.23 -19.25 -4.42
N ASP A 669 6.81 -18.70 -3.29
CA ASP A 669 6.53 -19.42 -2.05
C ASP A 669 5.09 -19.91 -1.97
N PHE A 670 4.90 -21.22 -1.80
CA PHE A 670 3.62 -21.90 -1.63
C PHE A 670 3.39 -22.45 -0.21
N ARG A 671 4.32 -22.25 0.72
CA ARG A 671 4.25 -22.81 2.10
C ARG A 671 3.00 -22.38 2.85
N ASN A 672 2.48 -21.23 2.52
CA ASN A 672 1.31 -20.65 3.17
C ASN A 672 0.03 -20.80 2.33
N THR A 673 0.02 -21.67 1.34
CA THR A 673 -1.15 -21.96 0.51
C THR A 673 -1.79 -23.29 0.88
N ILE A 674 -3.07 -23.42 0.54
CA ILE A 674 -3.80 -24.69 0.56
C ILE A 674 -4.05 -25.11 -0.88
N ILE A 675 -3.54 -26.24 -1.29
CA ILE A 675 -3.68 -26.75 -2.65
C ILE A 675 -4.83 -27.75 -2.68
N ILE A 676 -5.82 -27.49 -3.51
CA ILE A 676 -6.98 -28.35 -3.71
C ILE A 676 -7.03 -28.69 -5.20
N MET A 677 -7.06 -29.96 -5.51
CA MET A 677 -7.20 -30.49 -6.86
C MET A 677 -8.53 -31.21 -6.96
N THR A 678 -9.37 -30.85 -7.92
CA THR A 678 -10.61 -31.60 -8.13
C THR A 678 -10.44 -32.61 -9.25
N THR A 679 -11.08 -33.75 -9.11
CA THR A 679 -11.15 -34.77 -10.16
C THR A 679 -12.52 -35.41 -10.21
N ASN A 680 -12.94 -35.77 -11.41
CA ASN A 680 -14.12 -36.57 -11.65
C ASN A 680 -13.74 -38.04 -11.86
N ALA A 681 -12.46 -38.40 -11.79
CA ALA A 681 -12.00 -39.80 -11.88
C ALA A 681 -12.64 -40.61 -10.72
N GLY A 682 -13.21 -41.74 -11.04
CA GLY A 682 -13.93 -42.59 -10.11
C GLY A 682 -15.44 -42.31 -9.97
N ALA A 683 -15.96 -41.24 -10.57
CA ALA A 683 -17.41 -40.94 -10.52
C ALA A 683 -18.25 -42.09 -11.09
N GLU A 684 -17.76 -42.81 -12.12
CA GLU A 684 -18.43 -44.00 -12.65
C GLU A 684 -18.45 -45.18 -11.70
N ALA A 685 -17.45 -45.33 -10.82
CA ALA A 685 -17.43 -46.37 -9.80
C ALA A 685 -18.50 -46.12 -8.72
N ILE A 686 -18.82 -44.86 -8.46
CA ILE A 686 -19.83 -44.40 -7.52
C ILE A 686 -21.25 -44.65 -8.14
N LYS A 687 -21.43 -44.51 -9.47
CA LYS A 687 -22.72 -44.74 -10.16
C LYS A 687 -23.16 -46.19 -10.12
N ASN A 688 -22.24 -47.14 -10.28
CA ASN A 688 -22.58 -48.57 -10.39
C ASN A 688 -23.20 -49.16 -9.13
N GLU A 689 -23.10 -48.58 -7.98
CA GLU A 689 -23.80 -49.02 -6.75
C GLU A 689 -25.29 -48.69 -6.72
N ALA A 690 -25.68 -47.58 -7.34
CA ALA A 690 -27.10 -47.25 -7.47
C ALA A 690 -27.86 -48.18 -8.39
N ALA A 691 -27.18 -48.91 -9.30
CA ALA A 691 -27.78 -49.76 -10.31
C ALA A 691 -27.95 -51.27 -9.87
N PHE A 692 -27.14 -51.71 -8.90
CA PHE A 692 -27.23 -53.06 -8.38
C PHE A 692 -27.91 -53.07 -7.00
N GLY A 693 -29.19 -53.15 -6.96
CA GLY A 693 -30.10 -53.13 -5.83
C GLY A 693 -29.81 -54.14 -4.69
N PHE A 694 -28.65 -54.07 -4.05
CA PHE A 694 -28.32 -54.82 -2.84
C PHE A 694 -28.48 -53.97 -1.56
N GLN A 695 -29.15 -54.56 -0.62
CA GLN A 695 -29.50 -54.15 0.77
C GLN A 695 -28.59 -53.04 1.35
N LYS A 696 -29.22 -52.09 2.03
CA LYS A 696 -28.59 -51.07 2.89
C LYS A 696 -27.60 -51.70 3.86
N PRO A 697 -26.30 -51.56 3.67
CA PRO A 697 -25.33 -51.71 4.73
C PRO A 697 -25.29 -50.42 5.56
N ASP A 698 -24.84 -50.50 6.79
CA ASP A 698 -24.57 -49.33 7.64
C ASP A 698 -23.77 -48.28 6.90
N ASP A 699 -24.14 -47.02 6.98
CA ASP A 699 -23.63 -45.89 6.16
C ASP A 699 -22.08 -45.78 6.16
N ASP A 700 -21.41 -46.11 7.27
CA ASP A 700 -19.95 -46.06 7.41
C ASP A 700 -19.22 -47.16 6.60
N ALA A 701 -19.75 -48.37 6.56
CA ALA A 701 -19.16 -49.48 5.82
C ALA A 701 -19.31 -49.30 4.31
N SER A 702 -20.37 -48.63 3.86
CA SER A 702 -20.58 -48.22 2.47
C SER A 702 -19.57 -47.14 2.01
N TYR A 703 -19.27 -46.15 2.86
CA TYR A 703 -18.33 -45.08 2.56
C TYR A 703 -16.90 -45.63 2.39
N GLU A 704 -16.43 -46.47 3.28
CA GLU A 704 -15.09 -47.08 3.18
C GLU A 704 -14.92 -47.96 1.94
N GLY A 705 -15.91 -48.73 1.58
CA GLY A 705 -15.95 -49.54 0.37
C GLY A 705 -15.90 -48.67 -0.90
N MET A 706 -16.64 -47.57 -0.91
CA MET A 706 -16.62 -46.59 -2.00
C MET A 706 -15.26 -45.87 -2.09
N LYS A 707 -14.70 -45.45 -0.97
CA LYS A 707 -13.38 -44.82 -0.88
C LYS A 707 -12.29 -45.75 -1.42
N GLY A 708 -12.32 -47.04 -1.11
CA GLY A 708 -11.37 -48.03 -1.64
C GLY A 708 -11.36 -48.09 -3.18
N ARG A 709 -12.54 -48.20 -3.78
CA ARG A 709 -12.70 -48.29 -5.25
C ARG A 709 -12.31 -47.00 -5.97
N VAL A 710 -12.66 -45.86 -5.39
CA VAL A 710 -12.25 -44.55 -5.97
C VAL A 710 -10.74 -44.42 -5.88
N ASN A 711 -10.11 -44.84 -4.78
CA ASN A 711 -8.67 -44.83 -4.63
C ASN A 711 -7.97 -45.75 -5.66
N GLU A 712 -8.48 -46.97 -5.92
CA GLU A 712 -7.93 -47.81 -6.97
C GLU A 712 -7.97 -47.17 -8.35
N ARG A 713 -9.02 -46.36 -8.65
CA ARG A 713 -9.11 -45.64 -9.93
C ARG A 713 -8.16 -44.44 -9.96
N ILE A 714 -8.03 -43.75 -8.83
CA ILE A 714 -7.08 -42.62 -8.67
C ILE A 714 -5.66 -43.12 -8.84
N GLU A 715 -5.28 -44.26 -8.27
CA GLU A 715 -3.97 -44.90 -8.44
C GLU A 715 -3.65 -45.29 -9.88
N LYS A 716 -4.65 -45.51 -10.70
CA LYS A 716 -4.47 -45.78 -12.16
C LYS A 716 -4.26 -44.48 -12.95
N VAL A 717 -4.77 -43.36 -12.49
CA VAL A 717 -4.68 -42.07 -13.16
C VAL A 717 -3.45 -41.28 -12.71
N PHE A 718 -3.13 -41.35 -11.43
CA PHE A 718 -2.03 -40.57 -10.84
C PHE A 718 -0.86 -41.46 -10.43
N ARG A 719 0.34 -40.97 -10.59
CA ARG A 719 1.56 -41.70 -10.20
C ARG A 719 1.61 -41.90 -8.68
N PRO A 720 2.09 -43.04 -8.17
CA PRO A 720 2.20 -43.28 -6.73
C PRO A 720 3.02 -42.23 -5.98
N GLU A 721 4.07 -41.68 -6.63
CA GLU A 721 4.89 -40.61 -6.06
C GLU A 721 4.08 -39.35 -5.75
N PHE A 722 3.11 -39.04 -6.58
CA PHE A 722 2.23 -37.88 -6.44
C PHE A 722 1.23 -38.10 -5.28
N LEU A 723 0.61 -39.27 -5.22
CA LEU A 723 -0.36 -39.63 -4.18
C LEU A 723 0.26 -39.65 -2.78
N ASN A 724 1.49 -40.13 -2.64
CA ASN A 724 2.20 -40.19 -1.36
C ASN A 724 2.57 -38.82 -0.78
N ARG A 725 2.46 -37.73 -1.56
CA ARG A 725 2.78 -36.37 -1.10
C ARG A 725 1.54 -35.57 -0.76
N LEU A 726 0.37 -36.10 -1.02
CA LEU A 726 -0.91 -35.51 -0.60
C LEU A 726 -1.13 -35.72 0.89
N ASP A 727 -1.81 -34.76 1.50
CA ASP A 727 -2.26 -34.89 2.89
C ASP A 727 -3.45 -35.86 3.01
N ASP A 728 -4.38 -35.82 2.05
CA ASP A 728 -5.50 -36.76 1.96
C ASP A 728 -6.16 -36.75 0.57
N VAL A 729 -6.80 -37.87 0.23
CA VAL A 729 -7.70 -38.00 -0.92
C VAL A 729 -9.13 -38.07 -0.37
N ILE A 730 -9.88 -37.02 -0.64
CA ILE A 730 -11.21 -36.83 -0.08
C ILE A 730 -12.25 -37.19 -1.13
N VAL A 731 -13.07 -38.20 -0.82
CA VAL A 731 -14.13 -38.67 -1.71
C VAL A 731 -15.45 -38.00 -1.32
N PHE A 732 -16.03 -37.29 -2.29
CA PHE A 732 -17.36 -36.69 -2.18
C PHE A 732 -18.44 -37.66 -2.63
N HIS A 733 -19.46 -37.83 -1.82
CA HIS A 733 -20.60 -38.66 -2.16
C HIS A 733 -21.76 -37.87 -2.78
N HIS A 734 -22.71 -38.59 -3.37
CA HIS A 734 -23.94 -37.99 -3.88
C HIS A 734 -24.75 -37.38 -2.74
N LEU A 735 -25.37 -36.23 -3.03
CA LEU A 735 -26.27 -35.60 -2.06
C LEU A 735 -27.56 -36.38 -1.91
N THR A 736 -28.00 -36.58 -0.66
CA THR A 736 -29.27 -37.17 -0.33
C THR A 736 -30.42 -36.19 -0.61
N VAL A 737 -31.67 -36.70 -0.62
CA VAL A 737 -32.84 -35.83 -0.81
C VAL A 737 -32.96 -34.81 0.34
N GLU A 738 -32.56 -35.20 1.56
CA GLU A 738 -32.54 -34.29 2.70
C GLU A 738 -31.49 -33.22 2.57
N ASP A 739 -30.30 -33.56 2.06
CA ASP A 739 -29.26 -32.59 1.77
C ASP A 739 -29.71 -31.60 0.70
N LEU A 740 -30.36 -32.07 -0.34
CA LEU A 740 -30.86 -31.22 -1.43
C LEU A 740 -31.92 -30.22 -0.96
N LYS A 741 -32.75 -30.59 0.05
CA LYS A 741 -33.70 -29.65 0.66
C LYS A 741 -32.98 -28.53 1.37
N GLN A 742 -31.89 -28.83 2.10
CA GLN A 742 -31.08 -27.83 2.78
C GLN A 742 -30.33 -26.94 1.79
N VAL A 743 -29.84 -27.51 0.68
CA VAL A 743 -29.20 -26.76 -0.42
C VAL A 743 -30.17 -25.73 -1.02
N ILE A 744 -31.45 -26.15 -1.23
CA ILE A 744 -32.50 -25.22 -1.70
C ILE A 744 -32.66 -24.05 -0.71
N ASP A 745 -32.70 -24.31 0.59
CA ASP A 745 -32.88 -23.26 1.59
C ASP A 745 -31.71 -22.27 1.59
N ILE A 746 -30.46 -22.74 1.37
CA ILE A 746 -29.27 -21.88 1.27
C ILE A 746 -29.28 -21.04 0.00
N GLU A 747 -29.61 -21.64 -1.16
CA GLU A 747 -29.68 -20.87 -2.41
C GLU A 747 -30.81 -19.84 -2.39
N LEU A 748 -31.95 -20.19 -1.79
CA LEU A 748 -33.08 -19.28 -1.61
C LEU A 748 -32.80 -18.17 -0.58
N ALA A 749 -31.82 -18.32 0.32
CA ALA A 749 -31.50 -17.28 1.31
C ALA A 749 -31.19 -15.95 0.63
N LYS A 750 -30.49 -15.97 -0.50
CA LYS A 750 -30.17 -14.75 -1.31
C LYS A 750 -31.42 -14.11 -1.94
N VAL A 751 -32.39 -14.96 -2.32
CA VAL A 751 -33.66 -14.49 -2.88
C VAL A 751 -34.53 -13.91 -1.76
N ARG A 752 -34.56 -14.58 -0.59
CA ARG A 752 -35.24 -14.12 0.61
C ARG A 752 -34.70 -12.77 1.09
N GLU A 753 -33.41 -12.54 1.06
CA GLU A 753 -32.78 -11.27 1.44
C GLU A 753 -33.24 -10.12 0.52
N ARG A 754 -33.22 -10.35 -0.81
CA ARG A 754 -33.72 -9.37 -1.80
C ARG A 754 -35.21 -9.07 -1.70
N LEU A 755 -36.03 -10.10 -1.35
CA LEU A 755 -37.45 -9.91 -1.12
C LEU A 755 -37.73 -9.21 0.21
N PHE A 756 -36.92 -9.48 1.23
CA PHE A 756 -37.05 -8.86 2.54
C PHE A 756 -36.77 -7.34 2.48
N GLU A 757 -35.84 -6.88 1.62
CA GLU A 757 -35.63 -5.44 1.34
C GLU A 757 -36.89 -4.77 0.79
N ARG A 758 -37.81 -5.54 0.20
CA ARG A 758 -39.12 -5.08 -0.30
C ARG A 758 -40.26 -5.37 0.69
N GLY A 759 -39.96 -5.79 1.89
CA GLY A 759 -40.96 -6.09 2.92
C GLY A 759 -41.67 -7.43 2.76
N LEU A 760 -41.19 -8.33 1.90
CA LEU A 760 -41.79 -9.62 1.60
C LEU A 760 -40.96 -10.78 2.12
N LYS A 761 -41.62 -11.77 2.74
CA LYS A 761 -41.02 -13.06 3.16
C LYS A 761 -41.38 -14.15 2.18
N LEU A 762 -40.43 -15.05 1.86
CA LEU A 762 -40.67 -16.20 0.97
C LEU A 762 -40.58 -17.51 1.77
N GLU A 763 -41.67 -18.28 1.76
CA GLU A 763 -41.78 -19.60 2.42
C GLU A 763 -42.14 -20.68 1.40
N LEU A 764 -41.41 -21.80 1.42
CA LEU A 764 -41.68 -22.97 0.59
C LEU A 764 -42.16 -24.13 1.40
N THR A 765 -43.20 -24.80 0.95
CA THR A 765 -43.65 -26.04 1.53
C THR A 765 -42.72 -27.21 1.13
N ASP A 766 -42.71 -28.26 1.96
CA ASP A 766 -41.92 -29.47 1.70
C ASP A 766 -42.27 -30.15 0.36
N GLU A 767 -43.50 -30.03 -0.08
CA GLU A 767 -43.95 -30.54 -1.37
C GLU A 767 -43.39 -29.73 -2.55
N ALA A 768 -43.30 -28.41 -2.40
CA ALA A 768 -42.67 -27.54 -3.37
C ALA A 768 -41.17 -27.84 -3.47
N LYS A 769 -40.50 -28.06 -2.34
CA LYS A 769 -39.06 -28.45 -2.33
C LYS A 769 -38.85 -29.79 -3.02
N LYS A 770 -39.69 -30.80 -2.76
CA LYS A 770 -39.64 -32.12 -3.44
C LYS A 770 -39.89 -32.00 -4.95
N PHE A 771 -40.80 -31.13 -5.35
CA PHE A 771 -41.02 -30.85 -6.78
C PHE A 771 -39.79 -30.24 -7.44
N LEU A 772 -39.17 -29.25 -6.82
CA LEU A 772 -37.94 -28.60 -7.31
C LEU A 772 -36.79 -29.58 -7.41
N ILE A 773 -36.62 -30.46 -6.39
CA ILE A 773 -35.60 -31.51 -6.43
C ILE A 773 -35.87 -32.46 -7.60
N LYS A 774 -37.12 -32.92 -7.82
CA LYS A 774 -37.44 -33.79 -8.94
C LYS A 774 -37.21 -33.17 -10.32
N LYS A 775 -37.31 -31.86 -10.47
CA LYS A 775 -37.08 -31.11 -11.71
C LYS A 775 -35.66 -30.65 -11.88
N GLY A 776 -34.99 -30.35 -10.76
CA GLY A 776 -33.65 -29.74 -10.75
C GLY A 776 -32.52 -30.66 -10.29
N SER A 777 -32.79 -31.90 -9.87
CA SER A 777 -31.73 -32.87 -9.56
C SER A 777 -31.62 -33.89 -10.68
N ASP A 778 -30.40 -34.07 -11.18
CA ASP A 778 -30.03 -35.14 -12.08
C ASP A 778 -28.96 -35.98 -11.38
N THR A 779 -29.06 -37.27 -11.48
CA THR A 779 -28.09 -38.23 -10.92
C THR A 779 -26.67 -37.99 -11.47
N ASP A 780 -26.57 -37.39 -12.67
CA ASP A 780 -25.31 -37.16 -13.34
C ASP A 780 -24.68 -35.81 -13.04
N PHE A 781 -25.51 -34.79 -12.75
CA PHE A 781 -25.06 -33.40 -12.59
C PHE A 781 -25.23 -32.86 -11.15
N GLY A 782 -25.71 -33.69 -10.21
CA GLY A 782 -25.86 -33.32 -8.80
C GLY A 782 -26.80 -32.13 -8.59
N ALA A 783 -26.39 -31.18 -7.73
CA ALA A 783 -27.18 -29.98 -7.41
C ALA A 783 -27.01 -28.83 -8.44
N ARG A 784 -26.16 -28.97 -9.46
CA ARG A 784 -25.88 -27.88 -10.43
C ARG A 784 -27.12 -27.42 -11.20
N PRO A 785 -28.00 -28.33 -11.69
CA PRO A 785 -29.24 -27.94 -12.36
C PRO A 785 -30.30 -27.35 -11.42
N LEU A 786 -30.16 -27.57 -10.11
CA LEU A 786 -31.12 -27.09 -9.10
C LEU A 786 -31.22 -25.55 -9.09
N ARG A 787 -30.10 -24.88 -9.27
CA ARG A 787 -30.06 -23.41 -9.36
C ARG A 787 -30.90 -22.90 -10.52
N ARG A 788 -30.76 -23.51 -11.71
CA ARG A 788 -31.59 -23.16 -12.87
C ARG A 788 -33.07 -23.46 -12.64
N ALA A 789 -33.35 -24.54 -11.90
CA ALA A 789 -34.72 -24.85 -11.53
C ALA A 789 -35.29 -23.81 -10.57
N LEU A 790 -34.51 -23.29 -9.64
CA LEU A 790 -34.91 -22.19 -8.78
C LEU A 790 -35.15 -20.89 -9.54
N GLU A 791 -34.26 -20.54 -10.47
CA GLU A 791 -34.42 -19.39 -11.35
C GLU A 791 -35.74 -19.50 -12.14
N ASN A 792 -35.93 -20.61 -12.90
CA ASN A 792 -37.09 -20.79 -13.80
C ASN A 792 -38.41 -21.01 -13.07
N PHE A 793 -38.45 -21.68 -11.92
CA PHE A 793 -39.68 -22.06 -11.25
C PHE A 793 -40.05 -21.21 -10.03
N ILE A 794 -39.10 -20.39 -9.53
CA ILE A 794 -39.35 -19.46 -8.40
C ILE A 794 -39.04 -18.02 -8.77
N GLU A 795 -37.78 -17.69 -9.15
CA GLU A 795 -37.40 -16.30 -9.36
C GLU A 795 -38.20 -15.63 -10.48
N ASP A 796 -38.29 -16.29 -11.64
CA ASP A 796 -39.02 -15.76 -12.79
C ASP A 796 -40.54 -15.58 -12.49
N PRO A 797 -41.27 -16.60 -11.98
CA PRO A 797 -42.69 -16.43 -11.68
C PRO A 797 -42.96 -15.42 -10.57
N VAL A 798 -42.15 -15.40 -9.49
CA VAL A 798 -42.29 -14.41 -8.41
C VAL A 798 -42.06 -12.99 -8.94
N SER A 799 -41.09 -12.83 -9.85
CA SER A 799 -40.81 -11.52 -10.49
C SER A 799 -41.97 -11.05 -11.36
N GLU A 800 -42.59 -11.98 -12.12
CA GLU A 800 -43.76 -11.65 -12.94
C GLU A 800 -44.99 -11.27 -12.09
N GLU A 801 -45.25 -11.98 -11.01
CA GLU A 801 -46.37 -11.70 -10.11
C GLU A 801 -46.15 -10.41 -9.31
N LEU A 802 -44.90 -10.12 -8.91
CA LEU A 802 -44.53 -8.84 -8.31
C LEU A 802 -44.79 -7.66 -9.25
N LEU A 803 -44.49 -7.81 -10.55
CA LEU A 803 -44.74 -6.77 -11.55
C LEU A 803 -46.24 -6.60 -11.87
N LYS A 804 -47.03 -7.66 -11.68
CA LYS A 804 -48.52 -7.59 -11.81
C LYS A 804 -49.21 -6.99 -10.61
N GLY A 805 -48.47 -6.74 -9.48
CA GLY A 805 -49.05 -6.18 -8.24
C GLY A 805 -49.81 -7.18 -7.39
N GLU A 806 -49.71 -8.50 -7.66
CA GLU A 806 -50.47 -9.56 -6.95
C GLU A 806 -50.12 -9.65 -5.46
N PHE A 807 -48.96 -9.10 -5.04
CA PHE A 807 -48.45 -9.12 -3.66
C PHE A 807 -48.55 -7.78 -2.95
N GLU A 808 -49.24 -6.77 -3.54
CA GLU A 808 -49.44 -5.49 -2.86
C GLU A 808 -50.30 -5.66 -1.60
N GLY A 809 -49.78 -5.17 -0.45
CA GLY A 809 -50.43 -5.26 0.84
C GLY A 809 -50.33 -6.64 1.51
N LYS A 810 -49.41 -7.52 1.07
CA LYS A 810 -49.12 -8.84 1.62
C LYS A 810 -47.70 -8.87 2.15
N ASP A 811 -47.49 -9.65 3.23
CA ASP A 811 -46.18 -9.71 3.90
C ASP A 811 -45.40 -11.00 3.60
N THR A 812 -46.11 -12.07 3.21
CA THR A 812 -45.48 -13.38 3.00
C THR A 812 -45.99 -14.02 1.72
N ILE A 813 -45.05 -14.52 0.92
CA ILE A 813 -45.30 -15.31 -0.29
C ILE A 813 -45.10 -16.78 0.07
N GLN A 814 -46.20 -17.54 0.12
CA GLN A 814 -46.17 -18.99 0.32
C GLN A 814 -46.18 -19.68 -1.05
N VAL A 815 -45.22 -20.63 -1.23
CA VAL A 815 -45.09 -21.41 -2.46
C VAL A 815 -45.53 -22.83 -2.19
N ASP A 816 -46.63 -23.27 -2.82
CA ASP A 816 -47.20 -24.62 -2.69
C ASP A 816 -47.12 -25.37 -4.03
N CYS A 817 -47.17 -26.72 -3.94
CA CYS A 817 -47.30 -27.58 -5.10
C CYS A 817 -48.74 -28.03 -5.30
N ILE A 818 -49.35 -27.58 -6.39
CA ILE A 818 -50.73 -27.97 -6.76
C ILE A 818 -50.73 -28.87 -7.99
N GLU A 819 -51.71 -29.73 -8.10
CA GLU A 819 -51.93 -30.59 -9.25
C GLU A 819 -53.05 -30.01 -10.14
N VAL A 820 -52.68 -29.52 -11.31
CA VAL A 820 -53.59 -28.93 -12.31
C VAL A 820 -53.56 -29.79 -13.56
N ALA A 821 -54.69 -30.38 -13.92
CA ALA A 821 -54.84 -31.24 -15.10
C ALA A 821 -53.81 -32.42 -15.16
N GLY A 822 -53.53 -33.06 -14.02
CA GLY A 822 -52.62 -34.21 -13.93
C GLY A 822 -51.12 -33.82 -14.03
N LYS A 823 -50.79 -32.53 -13.97
CA LYS A 823 -49.43 -32.01 -13.90
C LYS A 823 -49.22 -31.23 -12.61
N LYS A 824 -48.15 -31.56 -11.92
CA LYS A 824 -47.72 -30.77 -10.73
C LYS A 824 -47.13 -29.44 -11.16
N GLN A 825 -47.59 -28.34 -10.58
CA GLN A 825 -47.13 -26.98 -10.81
C GLN A 825 -46.99 -26.22 -9.46
N LEU A 826 -46.12 -25.20 -9.41
CA LEU A 826 -46.00 -24.36 -8.23
C LEU A 826 -47.07 -23.27 -8.27
N SER A 827 -47.71 -22.99 -7.14
CA SER A 827 -48.64 -21.89 -6.95
C SER A 827 -48.11 -20.93 -5.90
N PHE A 828 -48.19 -19.65 -6.19
CA PHE A 828 -47.75 -18.58 -5.32
C PHE A 828 -48.93 -17.88 -4.67
N LYS A 829 -48.99 -17.88 -3.33
CA LYS A 829 -50.06 -17.26 -2.56
C LYS A 829 -49.45 -16.16 -1.66
N GLY A 830 -49.88 -14.95 -1.82
CA GLY A 830 -49.56 -13.89 -0.86
C GLY A 830 -50.48 -13.97 0.37
N ILE A 831 -49.92 -14.02 1.55
CA ILE A 831 -50.59 -14.04 2.84
C ILE A 831 -50.31 -12.70 3.53
N ALA A 832 -51.38 -11.99 4.02
CA ALA A 832 -51.23 -10.88 4.95
C ALA A 832 -51.18 -11.46 6.35
N THR A 833 -50.10 -11.29 7.07
CA THR A 833 -50.04 -11.67 8.49
C THR A 833 -50.85 -10.62 9.26
N ALA A 834 -51.95 -11.03 9.95
CA ALA A 834 -52.74 -10.10 10.75
C ALA A 834 -51.82 -9.37 11.74
N GLU A 835 -51.96 -8.04 11.82
CA GLU A 835 -51.26 -7.23 12.82
C GLU A 835 -51.42 -7.82 14.22
N PRO A 836 -50.37 -7.76 15.08
CA PRO A 836 -50.52 -8.08 16.48
C PRO A 836 -51.57 -7.14 17.07
N VAL A 837 -52.66 -7.73 17.58
CA VAL A 837 -53.77 -7.02 18.27
C VAL A 837 -53.15 -6.06 19.28
N ALA A 838 -53.35 -4.77 19.05
CA ALA A 838 -52.99 -3.73 19.99
C ALA A 838 -53.69 -4.04 21.33
N VAL A 839 -52.91 -4.31 22.35
CA VAL A 839 -53.38 -4.41 23.73
C VAL A 839 -53.99 -3.08 24.10
N ALA A 840 -55.32 -3.04 24.25
CA ALA A 840 -56.03 -1.88 24.72
C ALA A 840 -55.43 -1.41 26.06
N PRO A 841 -55.31 -0.11 26.30
CA PRO A 841 -54.88 0.35 27.61
C PRO A 841 -55.98 0.02 28.64
N THR A 842 -55.62 -0.78 29.62
CA THR A 842 -56.45 -0.95 30.81
C THR A 842 -56.48 0.36 31.54
N ASP A 843 -57.67 0.96 31.59
CA ASP A 843 -58.00 2.08 32.43
C ASP A 843 -57.61 1.80 33.88
N GLY A 844 -56.75 2.65 34.43
CA GLY A 844 -56.40 2.68 35.82
C GLY A 844 -57.55 3.19 36.66
N GLY A 845 -58.19 2.27 37.38
CA GLY A 845 -59.03 2.57 38.49
C GLY A 845 -58.21 2.93 39.72
N THR A 846 -58.46 4.07 40.24
CA THR A 846 -58.14 4.64 41.55
C THR A 846 -57.98 3.66 42.69
N GLY A 847 -56.94 3.86 43.52
CA GLY A 847 -56.78 3.32 44.81
C GLY A 847 -55.44 3.80 45.41
#